data_aa57d184ad639143e705bb7320b52dfb
#
_entry.id   aa57d184ad639143e705bb7320b52dfb
#
_cell.length_a   1.000
_cell.length_b   1.000
_cell.length_c   1.000
_cell.angle_alpha   90.00
_cell.angle_beta   90.00
_cell.angle_gamma   90.00
#
_symmetry.space_group_name_H-M   'P 1'
#
loop_
_entity.id
_entity.type
_entity.pdbx_description
1 polymer ?
#
loop_
_entity_poly.entity_id
_entity_poly.type
_entity_poly.pdbx_seq_one_letter_code
_entity_poly.pdbx_strand_id
1 'polypeptide(L)'
;MDRAPRFSRRDTLKAGAAIAAVGALASPLGAQTPAKLKLRLLETSDLHVNVVPYDYFRDAPDDTVGLAKTANLIKAAQAEAKNSLLFDNGDFLQGSSLGDFVAYKKGLKAGETHPMIAAMNALPYQCGTLGNHEFNYGLDFLEHGLARAEFPIVCANVDKVGGGTLIEPWRIFEQSFEDEAGAKHVLNIAVIGFVPPQIMQWDKGNLDRKVTATDIVDAAQKYLPEIAQAHPDLTIALCHSGIAGGERKGGEENAALHLAKLDGIDVVLTGHQHLVFPGGKAFDGIEGVDNKKGSLHGKPACQPGFWGSHVGIVDLELEKRDGRWRIADFKVDPKPIYERTPDRKIVSKAEVEAAVLATVKADHEATLSYMREPVGTTTAPINSYFALVADDPSVQIVAEAQIAYAKPLMAQTPYKDLPILSAAAPFKSGGRAGPAFFTDIPAGPIAIKNVADIYLYPNTVQVVKVTGAQIREWLERSAGIFNHIDVAKAEEQPLINPGFPAFNFDVIDGVSYQIDVTQASRYDGDGKLVAPDAHRIVDLAFQGKPIDEKAEFIIVTNNYRASGGGNFPGTKTTLVLEAPDLNRDVIVRYIIEKKTINPAADNNWSLKPLPATVNVTFPTSPAAVSKKPETLKAQPVGDAGEGFVKYRLGG
;
A
#
# COMPACT_ATOMS: atom_id res chain seq x y z
N MET A 1 49.61 28.28 -58.95
CA MET A 1 50.93 28.98 -58.94
C MET A 1 50.76 30.01 -57.83
N ASP A 2 51.37 29.73 -56.66
CA ASP A 2 52.45 30.49 -56.12
C ASP A 2 52.91 29.84 -54.80
N ARG A 3 54.21 29.93 -54.63
CA ARG A 3 55.06 29.13 -53.76
C ARG A 3 55.05 29.65 -52.31
N ALA A 4 55.04 28.72 -51.36
CA ALA A 4 55.41 28.97 -49.98
C ALA A 4 56.93 29.23 -49.81
N PRO A 5 57.39 30.12 -48.92
CA PRO A 5 58.77 30.34 -48.61
C PRO A 5 59.32 29.24 -47.67
N ARG A 6 60.44 28.66 -48.06
CA ARG A 6 61.27 27.74 -47.25
C ARG A 6 62.18 28.55 -46.32
N PHE A 7 62.08 28.34 -45.01
CA PHE A 7 63.05 28.86 -44.05
C PHE A 7 64.32 27.95 -44.01
N SER A 8 65.46 28.59 -44.05
CA SER A 8 66.78 27.96 -44.09
C SER A 8 67.32 27.67 -42.69
N ARG A 9 68.05 26.57 -42.54
CA ARG A 9 68.67 26.07 -41.30
C ARG A 9 69.74 26.98 -40.66
N ARG A 10 69.84 28.26 -41.01
CA ARG A 10 70.87 29.20 -40.52
C ARG A 10 70.36 30.26 -39.53
N ASP A 11 69.08 30.34 -39.24
CA ASP A 11 68.51 31.35 -38.33
C ASP A 11 68.32 30.87 -36.90
N THR A 12 68.80 29.66 -36.59
CA THR A 12 68.62 29.03 -35.28
C THR A 12 69.80 29.12 -34.33
N LEU A 13 70.78 30.02 -34.63
CA LEU A 13 72.01 30.08 -33.83
C LEU A 13 72.41 31.49 -33.34
N LYS A 14 71.47 32.39 -33.07
CA LYS A 14 71.78 33.66 -32.41
C LYS A 14 70.65 34.09 -31.43
N ALA A 15 70.19 33.23 -30.54
CA ALA A 15 69.40 33.61 -29.41
C ALA A 15 69.72 32.70 -28.22
N GLY A 16 70.99 32.62 -27.91
CA GLY A 16 71.47 31.97 -26.68
C GLY A 16 72.18 33.00 -25.83
N ALA A 17 71.57 33.48 -24.78
CA ALA A 17 72.16 34.08 -23.59
C ALA A 17 71.27 35.24 -23.08
N ALA A 18 70.24 34.92 -22.42
CA ALA A 18 69.61 35.69 -21.33
C ALA A 18 68.49 34.86 -20.68
N ILE A 19 68.83 33.74 -20.01
CA ILE A 19 67.97 33.12 -19.08
C ILE A 19 68.48 33.52 -17.71
N ALA A 20 68.10 34.69 -17.26
CA ALA A 20 68.10 35.05 -15.82
C ALA A 20 66.99 34.31 -15.14
N ALA A 21 67.33 33.63 -14.08
CA ALA A 21 66.46 32.89 -13.19
C ALA A 21 65.21 33.71 -12.74
N VAL A 22 64.05 33.41 -13.31
CA VAL A 22 62.78 33.63 -12.65
C VAL A 22 62.43 32.28 -12.01
N GLY A 23 62.76 32.15 -10.71
CA GLY A 23 62.27 31.06 -9.89
C GLY A 23 60.73 31.11 -9.94
N ALA A 24 60.16 30.25 -10.76
CA ALA A 24 58.75 29.95 -10.65
C ALA A 24 58.54 29.35 -9.26
N LEU A 25 58.04 30.19 -8.34
CA LEU A 25 57.29 29.71 -7.18
C LEU A 25 56.10 28.96 -7.75
N ALA A 26 56.31 27.65 -7.99
CA ALA A 26 55.20 26.72 -8.06
C ALA A 26 54.55 26.79 -6.67
N SER A 27 53.55 27.64 -6.53
CA SER A 27 52.63 27.52 -5.42
C SER A 27 52.22 26.05 -5.40
N PRO A 28 52.32 25.36 -4.24
CA PRO A 28 51.75 24.04 -4.17
C PRO A 28 50.29 24.23 -4.60
N LEU A 29 49.84 23.47 -5.61
CA LEU A 29 48.42 23.31 -5.89
C LEU A 29 47.81 22.90 -4.55
N GLY A 30 47.32 23.89 -3.81
CA GLY A 30 46.59 23.63 -2.56
C GLY A 30 45.53 22.63 -2.95
N ALA A 31 45.49 21.51 -2.28
CA ALA A 31 44.41 20.55 -2.43
C ALA A 31 43.12 21.37 -2.27
N GLN A 32 42.43 21.65 -3.38
CA GLN A 32 41.18 22.37 -3.36
C GLN A 32 40.26 21.53 -2.47
N THR A 33 39.78 22.12 -1.38
CA THR A 33 38.77 21.47 -0.55
C THR A 33 37.63 21.03 -1.46
N PRO A 34 37.23 19.75 -1.44
CA PRO A 34 36.17 19.28 -2.31
C PRO A 34 34.92 20.16 -2.16
N ALA A 35 34.28 20.53 -3.26
CA ALA A 35 33.03 21.24 -3.19
C ALA A 35 32.00 20.37 -2.44
N LYS A 36 31.28 21.00 -1.51
CA LYS A 36 30.26 20.35 -0.68
C LYS A 36 28.89 20.94 -0.95
N LEU A 37 27.91 20.10 -1.13
CA LEU A 37 26.54 20.48 -1.44
C LEU A 37 25.57 19.70 -0.55
N LYS A 38 24.60 20.39 0.03
CA LYS A 38 23.47 19.77 0.74
C LYS A 38 22.26 19.72 -0.18
N LEU A 39 21.68 18.54 -0.33
CA LEU A 39 20.48 18.30 -1.13
C LEU A 39 19.44 17.57 -0.27
N ARG A 40 18.25 18.18 -0.15
CA ARG A 40 17.08 17.59 0.52
C ARG A 40 16.18 16.92 -0.50
N LEU A 41 15.94 15.62 -0.35
CA LEU A 41 14.89 14.91 -1.05
C LEU A 41 13.67 14.82 -0.15
N LEU A 42 12.51 15.13 -0.70
CA LEU A 42 11.21 15.01 -0.05
C LEU A 42 10.40 13.93 -0.75
N GLU A 43 9.64 13.16 0.02
CA GLU A 43 8.86 12.05 -0.51
C GLU A 43 7.44 12.05 0.05
N THR A 44 6.47 11.82 -0.84
CA THR A 44 5.14 11.33 -0.53
C THR A 44 4.96 9.94 -1.15
N SER A 45 4.12 9.11 -0.55
CA SER A 45 3.76 7.78 -1.04
C SER A 45 2.38 7.40 -0.53
N ASP A 46 1.71 6.49 -1.24
CA ASP A 46 0.47 5.88 -0.76
C ASP A 46 -0.59 6.92 -0.37
N LEU A 47 -0.72 7.99 -1.17
CA LEU A 47 -1.65 9.09 -0.90
C LEU A 47 -3.11 8.67 -1.01
N HIS A 48 -3.44 7.69 -1.86
CA HIS A 48 -4.76 7.08 -1.99
C HIS A 48 -5.92 8.10 -2.03
N VAL A 49 -5.74 9.16 -2.83
CA VAL A 49 -6.71 10.26 -3.02
C VAL A 49 -7.09 10.95 -1.69
N ASN A 50 -6.28 10.84 -0.64
CA ASN A 50 -6.48 11.60 0.59
C ASN A 50 -5.88 12.99 0.47
N VAL A 51 -6.60 13.90 -0.18
CA VAL A 51 -6.21 15.31 -0.32
C VAL A 51 -6.69 16.12 0.88
N VAL A 52 -7.97 15.95 1.22
CA VAL A 52 -8.65 16.68 2.30
C VAL A 52 -8.42 15.93 3.63
N PRO A 53 -8.16 16.61 4.75
CA PRO A 53 -8.09 16.00 6.07
C PRO A 53 -9.51 15.64 6.56
N TYR A 54 -10.08 14.57 5.99
CA TYR A 54 -11.47 14.18 6.19
C TYR A 54 -11.69 12.68 6.04
N ASP A 55 -12.40 12.09 7.01
CA ASP A 55 -12.89 10.72 6.94
C ASP A 55 -14.33 10.71 6.38
N TYR A 56 -14.48 10.27 5.13
CA TYR A 56 -15.78 10.21 4.45
C TYR A 56 -16.72 9.15 5.03
N PHE A 57 -16.20 8.11 5.67
CA PHE A 57 -17.02 7.06 6.30
C PHE A 57 -17.61 7.55 7.61
N ARG A 58 -16.79 8.21 8.43
CA ARG A 58 -17.23 8.83 9.68
C ARG A 58 -17.94 10.17 9.46
N ASP A 59 -17.84 10.72 8.26
CA ASP A 59 -18.40 12.03 7.88
C ASP A 59 -17.89 13.14 8.82
N ALA A 60 -16.59 13.16 9.06
CA ALA A 60 -15.95 14.07 10.02
C ALA A 60 -14.51 14.43 9.61
N PRO A 61 -14.00 15.62 10.05
CA PRO A 61 -12.59 15.95 9.90
C PRO A 61 -11.68 14.91 10.53
N ASP A 62 -10.51 14.66 9.89
CA ASP A 62 -9.47 13.77 10.37
C ASP A 62 -8.10 14.42 10.21
N ASP A 63 -7.48 14.77 11.33
CA ASP A 63 -6.16 15.42 11.38
C ASP A 63 -4.98 14.48 11.11
N THR A 64 -5.26 13.19 10.91
CA THR A 64 -4.21 12.19 10.68
C THR A 64 -3.90 11.94 9.20
N VAL A 65 -4.67 12.52 8.29
CA VAL A 65 -4.59 12.31 6.85
C VAL A 65 -4.65 13.62 6.06
N GLY A 66 -4.25 13.57 4.80
CA GLY A 66 -4.52 14.62 3.82
C GLY A 66 -3.30 15.34 3.29
N LEU A 67 -3.09 15.23 1.96
CA LEU A 67 -2.01 15.93 1.26
C LEU A 67 -2.03 17.45 1.53
N ALA A 68 -3.21 18.05 1.74
CA ALA A 68 -3.31 19.47 2.07
C ALA A 68 -2.59 19.86 3.38
N LYS A 69 -2.47 18.93 4.33
CA LYS A 69 -1.64 19.12 5.55
C LYS A 69 -0.17 18.80 5.30
N THR A 70 0.10 17.70 4.62
CA THR A 70 1.47 17.31 4.25
C THR A 70 2.15 18.39 3.42
N ALA A 71 1.40 19.09 2.56
CA ALA A 71 1.88 20.20 1.76
C ALA A 71 2.46 21.35 2.60
N ASN A 72 1.91 21.61 3.78
CA ASN A 72 2.45 22.61 4.71
C ASN A 72 3.84 22.19 5.21
N LEU A 73 4.01 20.91 5.59
CA LEU A 73 5.33 20.39 5.99
C LEU A 73 6.32 20.37 4.82
N ILE A 74 5.86 20.03 3.60
CA ILE A 74 6.70 20.10 2.39
C ILE A 74 7.24 21.51 2.19
N LYS A 75 6.37 22.53 2.22
CA LYS A 75 6.78 23.93 2.06
C LYS A 75 7.74 24.39 3.16
N ALA A 76 7.47 24.01 4.42
CA ALA A 76 8.37 24.30 5.53
C ALA A 76 9.74 23.66 5.33
N ALA A 77 9.78 22.36 4.97
CA ALA A 77 11.02 21.64 4.72
C ALA A 77 11.81 22.22 3.52
N GLN A 78 11.12 22.68 2.46
CA GLN A 78 11.75 23.37 1.34
C GLN A 78 12.35 24.72 1.73
N ALA A 79 11.64 25.47 2.57
CA ALA A 79 12.13 26.76 3.05
C ALA A 79 13.37 26.66 3.96
N GLU A 80 13.56 25.51 4.64
CA GLU A 80 14.74 25.25 5.47
C GLU A 80 15.98 24.83 4.66
N ALA A 81 15.83 24.40 3.41
CA ALA A 81 16.90 23.87 2.59
C ALA A 81 17.16 24.73 1.36
N LYS A 82 18.45 25.04 1.07
CA LYS A 82 18.82 25.75 -0.16
C LYS A 82 18.47 24.96 -1.43
N ASN A 83 18.59 23.65 -1.37
CA ASN A 83 18.37 22.76 -2.49
C ASN A 83 17.43 21.64 -2.04
N SER A 84 16.31 21.49 -2.76
CA SER A 84 15.36 20.41 -2.49
C SER A 84 14.69 19.91 -3.76
N LEU A 85 14.31 18.63 -3.75
CA LEU A 85 13.49 17.98 -4.77
C LEU A 85 12.37 17.22 -4.08
N LEU A 86 11.18 17.18 -4.69
CA LEU A 86 10.01 16.47 -4.18
C LEU A 86 9.63 15.35 -5.16
N PHE A 87 9.41 14.16 -4.62
CA PHE A 87 9.03 12.96 -5.37
C PHE A 87 7.75 12.34 -4.79
N ASP A 88 7.03 11.60 -5.65
CA ASP A 88 5.93 10.74 -5.21
C ASP A 88 6.23 9.29 -5.58
N ASN A 89 5.96 8.38 -4.65
CA ASN A 89 6.30 6.97 -4.82
C ASN A 89 5.09 6.08 -5.11
N GLY A 90 4.03 6.62 -5.74
CA GLY A 90 2.90 5.86 -6.25
C GLY A 90 1.74 5.65 -5.27
N ASP A 91 0.70 4.97 -5.73
CA ASP A 91 -0.58 4.77 -5.05
C ASP A 91 -1.29 6.09 -4.72
N PHE A 92 -1.51 6.90 -5.74
CA PHE A 92 -2.15 8.21 -5.59
C PHE A 92 -3.53 8.33 -6.27
N LEU A 93 -3.88 7.49 -7.28
CA LEU A 93 -5.14 7.63 -8.05
C LEU A 93 -6.34 6.91 -7.44
N GLN A 94 -6.14 5.93 -6.56
CA GLN A 94 -7.21 5.11 -5.98
C GLN A 94 -7.13 5.15 -4.46
N GLY A 95 -8.28 5.06 -3.75
CA GLY A 95 -8.34 4.73 -2.34
C GLY A 95 -9.41 5.43 -1.53
N SER A 96 -9.48 6.74 -1.44
CA SER A 96 -10.53 7.39 -0.66
C SER A 96 -11.88 7.41 -1.40
N SER A 97 -12.97 7.71 -0.66
CA SER A 97 -14.29 7.88 -1.28
C SER A 97 -14.32 8.96 -2.37
N LEU A 98 -13.41 9.93 -2.32
CA LEU A 98 -13.22 10.93 -3.38
C LEU A 98 -12.72 10.28 -4.67
N GLY A 99 -11.75 9.36 -4.58
CA GLY A 99 -11.25 8.61 -5.73
C GLY A 99 -12.34 7.72 -6.33
N ASP A 100 -13.06 6.96 -5.50
CA ASP A 100 -14.15 6.10 -5.95
C ASP A 100 -15.31 6.90 -6.58
N PHE A 101 -15.67 8.04 -6.01
CA PHE A 101 -16.67 8.93 -6.58
C PHE A 101 -16.27 9.41 -7.99
N VAL A 102 -15.02 9.79 -8.17
CA VAL A 102 -14.48 10.22 -9.47
C VAL A 102 -14.45 9.07 -10.47
N ALA A 103 -14.02 7.88 -10.03
CA ALA A 103 -13.89 6.73 -10.93
C ALA A 103 -15.26 6.17 -11.36
N TYR A 104 -16.19 5.99 -10.45
CA TYR A 104 -17.42 5.22 -10.70
C TYR A 104 -18.69 6.06 -10.82
N LYS A 105 -18.78 7.22 -10.15
CA LYS A 105 -20.02 8.03 -10.17
C LYS A 105 -19.94 9.21 -11.10
N LYS A 106 -18.89 10.04 -10.97
CA LYS A 106 -18.67 11.21 -11.83
C LYS A 106 -18.19 10.79 -13.23
N GLY A 107 -17.27 9.81 -13.27
CA GLY A 107 -16.46 9.48 -14.43
C GLY A 107 -15.34 10.51 -14.65
N LEU A 108 -14.16 10.05 -15.06
CA LEU A 108 -13.05 10.92 -15.47
C LEU A 108 -12.99 10.94 -16.99
N LYS A 109 -13.33 12.09 -17.59
CA LYS A 109 -13.34 12.26 -19.05
C LYS A 109 -11.98 12.72 -19.55
N ALA A 110 -11.68 12.41 -20.80
CA ALA A 110 -10.49 12.92 -21.49
C ALA A 110 -10.43 14.46 -21.40
N GLY A 111 -9.29 14.97 -20.93
CA GLY A 111 -9.05 16.41 -20.75
C GLY A 111 -9.48 16.98 -19.40
N GLU A 112 -10.18 16.24 -18.55
CA GLU A 112 -10.40 16.60 -17.15
C GLU A 112 -9.14 16.27 -16.32
N THR A 113 -8.96 17.00 -15.23
CA THR A 113 -7.87 16.74 -14.29
C THR A 113 -8.40 15.92 -13.12
N HIS A 114 -7.75 14.78 -12.83
CA HIS A 114 -8.07 14.01 -11.64
C HIS A 114 -7.79 14.85 -10.37
N PRO A 115 -8.67 14.88 -9.35
CA PRO A 115 -8.51 15.76 -8.18
C PRO A 115 -7.17 15.57 -7.46
N MET A 116 -6.65 14.33 -7.38
CA MET A 116 -5.33 14.10 -6.80
C MET A 116 -4.22 14.75 -7.62
N ILE A 117 -4.28 14.63 -8.94
CA ILE A 117 -3.33 15.30 -9.86
C ILE A 117 -3.43 16.82 -9.74
N ALA A 118 -4.65 17.37 -9.63
CA ALA A 118 -4.82 18.80 -9.41
C ALA A 118 -4.17 19.27 -8.09
N ALA A 119 -4.27 18.47 -7.04
CA ALA A 119 -3.63 18.74 -5.76
C ALA A 119 -2.09 18.60 -5.83
N MET A 120 -1.59 17.60 -6.54
CA MET A 120 -0.16 17.38 -6.73
C MET A 120 0.47 18.47 -7.62
N ASN A 121 -0.21 18.92 -8.67
CA ASN A 121 0.25 20.03 -9.53
C ASN A 121 0.37 21.36 -8.76
N ALA A 122 -0.31 21.53 -7.63
CA ALA A 122 -0.14 22.70 -6.74
C ALA A 122 1.16 22.64 -5.92
N LEU A 123 1.95 21.57 -6.05
CA LEU A 123 3.23 21.33 -5.37
C LEU A 123 4.32 21.06 -6.40
N PRO A 124 5.59 21.39 -6.11
CA PRO A 124 6.67 21.29 -7.09
C PRO A 124 7.25 19.87 -7.18
N TYR A 125 6.42 18.87 -7.53
CA TYR A 125 6.89 17.51 -7.76
C TYR A 125 7.87 17.48 -8.92
N GLN A 126 9.02 16.87 -8.70
CA GLN A 126 10.05 16.67 -9.73
C GLN A 126 9.74 15.45 -10.59
N CYS A 127 9.27 14.37 -9.96
CA CYS A 127 8.93 13.12 -10.62
C CYS A 127 8.05 12.27 -9.68
N GLY A 128 7.26 11.36 -10.28
CA GLY A 128 6.55 10.31 -9.56
C GLY A 128 6.74 8.94 -10.19
N THR A 129 6.24 7.90 -9.52
CA THR A 129 6.14 6.55 -10.08
C THR A 129 4.71 6.02 -9.97
N LEU A 130 4.43 4.87 -10.59
CA LEU A 130 3.18 4.15 -10.36
C LEU A 130 3.29 3.27 -9.12
N GLY A 131 2.20 3.11 -8.39
CA GLY A 131 2.00 2.03 -7.45
C GLY A 131 1.05 0.98 -8.02
N ASN A 132 0.68 0.00 -7.21
CA ASN A 132 -0.23 -1.07 -7.65
C ASN A 132 -1.67 -0.60 -7.77
N HIS A 133 -2.10 0.36 -6.98
CA HIS A 133 -3.47 0.87 -7.00
C HIS A 133 -3.78 1.80 -8.20
N GLU A 134 -2.80 2.25 -8.94
CA GLU A 134 -3.00 2.96 -10.21
C GLU A 134 -3.71 2.11 -11.26
N PHE A 135 -3.68 0.78 -11.13
CA PHE A 135 -4.27 -0.16 -12.08
C PHE A 135 -5.70 -0.59 -11.75
N ASN A 136 -6.22 -0.28 -10.56
CA ASN A 136 -7.51 -0.77 -10.08
C ASN A 136 -8.70 -0.33 -10.94
N TYR A 137 -8.65 0.87 -11.50
CA TYR A 137 -9.72 1.41 -12.38
C TYR A 137 -9.48 1.14 -13.87
N GLY A 138 -8.43 0.37 -14.22
CA GLY A 138 -8.06 0.01 -15.57
C GLY A 138 -7.17 1.03 -16.28
N LEU A 139 -6.62 0.61 -17.45
CA LEU A 139 -5.60 1.39 -18.16
C LEU A 139 -6.14 2.70 -18.76
N ASP A 140 -7.40 2.72 -19.21
CA ASP A 140 -8.01 3.94 -19.77
C ASP A 140 -8.16 5.02 -18.69
N PHE A 141 -8.56 4.62 -17.47
CA PHE A 141 -8.61 5.55 -16.33
C PHE A 141 -7.22 6.03 -15.94
N LEU A 142 -6.23 5.14 -15.90
CA LEU A 142 -4.85 5.48 -15.64
C LEU A 142 -4.34 6.52 -16.65
N GLU A 143 -4.53 6.29 -17.94
CA GLU A 143 -4.13 7.22 -19.01
C GLU A 143 -4.79 8.60 -18.83
N HIS A 144 -6.10 8.66 -18.60
CA HIS A 144 -6.81 9.91 -18.34
C HIS A 144 -6.35 10.59 -17.05
N GLY A 145 -6.11 9.80 -16.00
CA GLY A 145 -5.64 10.30 -14.70
C GLY A 145 -4.29 11.00 -14.80
N LEU A 146 -3.35 10.41 -15.54
CA LEU A 146 -2.00 10.95 -15.70
C LEU A 146 -1.91 12.08 -16.73
N ALA A 147 -2.86 12.19 -17.67
CA ALA A 147 -2.77 13.09 -18.82
C ALA A 147 -2.58 14.57 -18.48
N ARG A 148 -2.92 14.97 -17.25
CA ARG A 148 -2.81 16.36 -16.76
C ARG A 148 -1.79 16.54 -15.63
N ALA A 149 -0.95 15.52 -15.37
CA ALA A 149 0.18 15.68 -14.46
C ALA A 149 1.20 16.68 -15.06
N GLU A 150 1.59 17.69 -14.29
CA GLU A 150 2.59 18.68 -14.68
C GLU A 150 4.02 18.26 -14.33
N PHE A 151 4.18 17.04 -13.88
CA PHE A 151 5.45 16.36 -13.57
C PHE A 151 5.48 14.99 -14.23
N PRO A 152 6.66 14.49 -14.61
CA PRO A 152 6.80 13.18 -15.25
C PRO A 152 6.53 12.05 -14.26
N ILE A 153 6.00 10.94 -14.80
CA ILE A 153 5.82 9.67 -14.09
C ILE A 153 6.67 8.61 -14.78
N VAL A 154 7.43 7.83 -14.03
CA VAL A 154 8.32 6.77 -14.54
C VAL A 154 7.93 5.39 -13.97
N CYS A 155 8.05 4.33 -14.78
CA CYS A 155 7.88 2.95 -14.33
C CYS A 155 8.62 2.00 -15.26
N ALA A 156 9.65 1.32 -14.76
CA ALA A 156 10.59 0.55 -15.57
C ALA A 156 10.18 -0.90 -15.80
N ASN A 157 9.26 -1.44 -15.02
CA ASN A 157 8.97 -2.87 -15.03
C ASN A 157 7.58 -3.24 -15.56
N VAL A 158 6.86 -2.30 -16.20
CA VAL A 158 5.57 -2.58 -16.86
C VAL A 158 5.69 -2.30 -18.35
N ASP A 159 5.56 -3.35 -19.16
CA ASP A 159 5.65 -3.31 -20.62
C ASP A 159 4.28 -3.59 -21.26
N LYS A 160 4.00 -2.97 -22.42
CA LYS A 160 2.81 -3.28 -23.25
C LYS A 160 2.98 -4.63 -23.94
N VAL A 161 1.93 -5.42 -23.98
CA VAL A 161 1.89 -6.60 -24.85
C VAL A 161 2.02 -6.15 -26.30
N GLY A 162 3.00 -6.67 -27.00
CA GLY A 162 3.35 -6.24 -28.35
C GLY A 162 4.61 -5.33 -28.44
N GLY A 163 5.15 -4.93 -27.31
CA GLY A 163 6.44 -4.25 -27.17
C GLY A 163 6.35 -2.78 -26.74
N GLY A 164 7.41 -2.36 -26.09
CA GLY A 164 7.56 -1.02 -25.50
C GLY A 164 7.00 -0.94 -24.08
N THR A 165 7.50 0.04 -23.30
CA THR A 165 7.06 0.31 -21.93
C THR A 165 5.67 0.91 -21.89
N LEU A 166 4.95 0.72 -20.79
CA LEU A 166 3.64 1.36 -20.58
C LEU A 166 3.80 2.88 -20.49
N ILE A 167 4.75 3.33 -19.69
CA ILE A 167 5.20 4.73 -19.57
C ILE A 167 6.73 4.77 -19.63
N GLU A 168 7.34 5.96 -19.54
CA GLU A 168 8.78 6.14 -19.53
C GLU A 168 9.43 5.35 -18.37
N PRO A 169 10.49 4.52 -18.61
CA PRO A 169 11.07 3.67 -17.56
C PRO A 169 11.90 4.46 -16.54
N TRP A 170 12.61 5.48 -16.99
CA TRP A 170 13.47 6.34 -16.19
C TRP A 170 13.67 7.68 -16.88
N ARG A 171 14.06 8.71 -16.13
CA ARG A 171 14.34 10.05 -16.66
C ARG A 171 15.55 10.66 -15.97
N ILE A 172 16.29 11.52 -16.71
CA ILE A 172 17.36 12.34 -16.16
C ILE A 172 16.91 13.80 -16.12
N PHE A 173 17.26 14.49 -15.05
CA PHE A 173 17.00 15.91 -14.82
C PHE A 173 18.31 16.64 -14.63
N GLU A 174 18.52 17.71 -15.41
CA GLU A 174 19.57 18.69 -15.17
C GLU A 174 19.06 19.74 -14.21
N GLN A 175 19.61 19.81 -13.00
CA GLN A 175 19.20 20.74 -11.96
C GLN A 175 20.37 21.55 -11.44
N SER A 176 20.19 22.86 -11.27
CA SER A 176 21.19 23.75 -10.71
C SER A 176 21.03 23.86 -9.20
N PHE A 177 22.07 23.51 -8.47
CA PHE A 177 22.12 23.58 -7.02
C PHE A 177 23.25 24.48 -6.56
N GLU A 178 23.09 25.11 -5.39
CA GLU A 178 24.08 25.97 -4.76
C GLU A 178 24.85 25.20 -3.68
N ASP A 179 26.17 25.18 -3.76
CA ASP A 179 27.03 24.55 -2.77
C ASP A 179 27.12 25.37 -1.47
N GLU A 180 27.86 24.87 -0.48
CA GLU A 180 28.05 25.56 0.80
C GLU A 180 28.85 26.87 0.67
N ALA A 181 29.65 27.02 -0.39
CA ALA A 181 30.42 28.24 -0.69
C ALA A 181 29.61 29.26 -1.53
N GLY A 182 28.39 28.92 -1.96
CA GLY A 182 27.54 29.78 -2.79
C GLY A 182 27.77 29.61 -4.29
N ALA A 183 28.59 28.66 -4.73
CA ALA A 183 28.78 28.38 -6.15
C ALA A 183 27.67 27.47 -6.69
N LYS A 184 27.24 27.74 -7.93
CA LYS A 184 26.21 26.92 -8.60
C LYS A 184 26.85 25.77 -9.34
N HIS A 185 26.25 24.61 -9.19
CA HIS A 185 26.61 23.38 -9.88
C HIS A 185 25.38 22.75 -10.55
N VAL A 186 25.51 22.33 -11.77
CA VAL A 186 24.49 21.51 -12.44
C VAL A 186 24.77 20.05 -12.11
N LEU A 187 23.79 19.37 -11.56
CA LEU A 187 23.81 17.94 -11.31
C LEU A 187 22.81 17.23 -12.22
N ASN A 188 23.22 16.10 -12.72
CA ASN A 188 22.38 15.17 -13.48
C ASN A 188 21.79 14.15 -12.51
N ILE A 189 20.48 14.24 -12.27
CA ILE A 189 19.75 13.33 -11.37
C ILE A 189 18.94 12.35 -12.22
N ALA A 190 19.31 11.08 -12.19
CA ALA A 190 18.50 10.02 -12.81
C ALA A 190 17.45 9.51 -11.81
N VAL A 191 16.23 9.31 -12.29
CA VAL A 191 15.10 8.77 -11.52
C VAL A 191 14.54 7.57 -12.28
N ILE A 192 14.41 6.42 -11.62
CA ILE A 192 13.84 5.19 -12.16
C ILE A 192 12.71 4.70 -11.24
N GLY A 193 11.58 4.25 -11.81
CA GLY A 193 10.39 3.85 -11.05
C GLY A 193 10.08 2.37 -11.15
N PHE A 194 9.43 1.81 -10.12
CA PHE A 194 9.05 0.40 -10.06
C PHE A 194 7.74 0.18 -9.30
N VAL A 195 7.03 -0.89 -9.68
CA VAL A 195 5.79 -1.35 -9.05
C VAL A 195 5.87 -2.86 -8.79
N PRO A 196 5.18 -3.43 -7.76
CA PRO A 196 5.16 -4.86 -7.53
C PRO A 196 4.63 -5.63 -8.76
N PRO A 197 5.32 -6.68 -9.24
CA PRO A 197 4.85 -7.47 -10.38
C PRO A 197 3.51 -8.19 -10.11
N GLN A 198 3.08 -8.27 -8.86
CA GLN A 198 1.81 -8.83 -8.41
C GLN A 198 0.58 -8.10 -8.95
N ILE A 199 0.72 -6.89 -9.51
CA ILE A 199 -0.37 -6.22 -10.23
C ILE A 199 -1.01 -7.13 -11.29
N MET A 200 -0.22 -7.99 -11.95
CA MET A 200 -0.70 -8.96 -12.94
C MET A 200 -1.64 -10.01 -12.35
N GLN A 201 -1.58 -10.23 -11.04
CA GLN A 201 -2.48 -11.10 -10.31
C GLN A 201 -3.64 -10.31 -9.72
N TRP A 202 -3.35 -9.18 -9.05
CA TRP A 202 -4.34 -8.41 -8.32
C TRP A 202 -5.36 -7.75 -9.24
N ASP A 203 -4.90 -7.23 -10.39
CA ASP A 203 -5.69 -6.53 -11.39
C ASP A 203 -5.79 -7.28 -12.72
N LYS A 204 -5.81 -8.61 -12.66
CA LYS A 204 -5.84 -9.47 -13.84
C LYS A 204 -6.93 -9.08 -14.85
N GLY A 205 -8.15 -8.79 -14.37
CA GLY A 205 -9.27 -8.37 -15.24
C GLY A 205 -8.95 -7.12 -16.06
N ASN A 206 -8.20 -6.18 -15.50
CA ASN A 206 -7.80 -4.94 -16.13
C ASN A 206 -6.58 -5.09 -17.04
N LEU A 207 -5.64 -6.00 -16.71
CA LEU A 207 -4.28 -6.02 -17.24
C LEU A 207 -3.98 -7.21 -18.17
N ASP A 208 -4.70 -8.34 -18.03
CA ASP A 208 -4.43 -9.54 -18.83
C ASP A 208 -4.43 -9.24 -20.32
N ARG A 209 -3.42 -9.75 -21.04
CA ARG A 209 -3.18 -9.55 -22.48
C ARG A 209 -3.00 -8.09 -22.93
N LYS A 210 -2.91 -7.13 -22.03
CA LYS A 210 -2.64 -5.71 -22.35
C LYS A 210 -1.23 -5.30 -21.95
N VAL A 211 -0.79 -5.72 -20.77
CA VAL A 211 0.54 -5.43 -20.23
C VAL A 211 1.18 -6.68 -19.61
N THR A 212 2.47 -6.59 -19.32
CA THR A 212 3.22 -7.54 -18.51
C THR A 212 4.02 -6.77 -17.48
N ALA A 213 4.19 -7.33 -16.27
CA ALA A 213 5.08 -6.77 -15.25
C ALA A 213 6.22 -7.76 -14.99
N THR A 214 7.46 -7.24 -15.00
CA THR A 214 8.67 -8.00 -14.72
C THR A 214 9.14 -7.78 -13.29
N ASP A 215 10.04 -8.65 -12.81
CA ASP A 215 10.68 -8.48 -11.50
C ASP A 215 11.38 -7.11 -11.40
N ILE A 216 11.28 -6.48 -10.22
CA ILE A 216 11.81 -5.13 -9.97
C ILE A 216 13.33 -5.08 -10.16
N VAL A 217 14.05 -6.07 -9.61
CA VAL A 217 15.52 -6.12 -9.68
C VAL A 217 16.00 -6.43 -11.09
N ASP A 218 15.31 -7.33 -11.80
CA ASP A 218 15.66 -7.64 -13.21
C ASP A 218 15.42 -6.42 -14.10
N ALA A 219 14.34 -5.69 -13.91
CA ALA A 219 14.07 -4.45 -14.63
C ALA A 219 15.14 -3.37 -14.32
N ALA A 220 15.54 -3.23 -13.06
CA ALA A 220 16.63 -2.33 -12.69
C ALA A 220 17.93 -2.72 -13.41
N GLN A 221 18.30 -4.00 -13.40
CA GLN A 221 19.50 -4.50 -14.09
C GLN A 221 19.46 -4.27 -15.59
N LYS A 222 18.29 -4.27 -16.21
CA LYS A 222 18.08 -3.95 -17.63
C LYS A 222 18.42 -2.49 -17.95
N TYR A 223 17.98 -1.53 -17.11
CA TYR A 223 18.09 -0.09 -17.40
C TYR A 223 19.30 0.60 -16.78
N LEU A 224 19.88 0.09 -15.68
CA LEU A 224 21.05 0.71 -15.04
C LEU A 224 22.27 0.91 -15.97
N PRO A 225 22.59 -0.01 -16.91
CA PRO A 225 23.67 0.24 -17.89
C PRO A 225 23.37 1.41 -18.84
N GLU A 226 22.11 1.63 -19.21
CA GLU A 226 21.68 2.76 -20.04
C GLU A 226 21.75 4.07 -19.25
N ILE A 227 21.25 4.07 -18.00
CA ILE A 227 21.37 5.21 -17.08
C ILE A 227 22.83 5.60 -16.87
N ALA A 228 23.73 4.63 -16.69
CA ALA A 228 25.15 4.88 -16.49
C ALA A 228 25.80 5.58 -17.72
N GLN A 229 25.33 5.32 -18.95
CA GLN A 229 25.77 6.01 -20.16
C GLN A 229 25.34 7.48 -20.19
N ALA A 230 24.28 7.87 -19.49
CA ALA A 230 23.88 9.26 -19.35
C ALA A 230 24.69 10.02 -18.27
N HIS A 231 25.63 9.35 -17.62
CA HIS A 231 26.55 9.91 -16.61
C HIS A 231 25.84 10.68 -15.49
N PRO A 232 24.86 10.10 -14.77
CA PRO A 232 24.23 10.79 -13.66
C PRO A 232 25.21 11.03 -12.51
N ASP A 233 24.98 12.12 -11.78
CA ASP A 233 25.65 12.41 -10.50
C ASP A 233 24.99 11.64 -9.35
N LEU A 234 23.67 11.44 -9.42
CA LEU A 234 22.86 10.63 -8.51
C LEU A 234 21.82 9.83 -9.28
N THR A 235 21.54 8.62 -8.83
CA THR A 235 20.41 7.80 -9.28
C THR A 235 19.47 7.51 -8.12
N ILE A 236 18.22 7.95 -8.24
CA ILE A 236 17.16 7.77 -7.25
C ILE A 236 16.19 6.72 -7.78
N ALA A 237 15.97 5.66 -7.01
CA ALA A 237 14.92 4.69 -7.28
C ALA A 237 13.64 5.07 -6.53
N LEU A 238 12.54 5.29 -7.26
CA LEU A 238 11.19 5.35 -6.74
C LEU A 238 10.63 3.93 -6.77
N CYS A 239 10.76 3.22 -5.67
CA CYS A 239 10.42 1.82 -5.56
C CYS A 239 9.10 1.67 -4.81
N HIS A 240 7.97 1.69 -5.54
CA HIS A 240 6.68 1.38 -4.91
C HIS A 240 6.61 -0.11 -4.57
N SER A 241 7.37 -0.48 -3.53
CA SER A 241 7.55 -1.84 -3.05
C SER A 241 8.14 -1.75 -1.64
N GLY A 242 7.77 -2.70 -0.77
CA GLY A 242 8.17 -2.63 0.63
C GLY A 242 9.59 -3.15 0.91
N ILE A 243 9.94 -3.08 2.18
CA ILE A 243 11.22 -3.56 2.72
C ILE A 243 10.99 -4.92 3.37
N ALA A 244 11.58 -5.98 2.81
CA ALA A 244 11.54 -7.33 3.38
C ALA A 244 12.93 -7.98 3.32
N GLY A 245 13.25 -8.78 4.33
CA GLY A 245 14.47 -9.57 4.41
C GLY A 245 14.36 -10.92 3.68
N GLY A 246 15.46 -11.66 3.66
CA GLY A 246 15.54 -13.00 3.08
C GLY A 246 16.34 -13.06 1.78
N GLU A 247 16.44 -14.25 1.21
CA GLU A 247 17.10 -14.47 -0.07
C GLU A 247 16.16 -14.08 -1.22
N ARG A 248 16.73 -13.45 -2.25
CA ARG A 248 15.99 -13.13 -3.49
C ARG A 248 15.62 -14.42 -4.23
N LYS A 249 14.35 -14.55 -4.59
CA LYS A 249 13.81 -15.67 -5.39
C LYS A 249 13.37 -15.23 -6.79
N GLY A 250 13.18 -13.92 -6.98
CA GLY A 250 12.59 -13.30 -8.16
C GLY A 250 11.08 -13.18 -8.07
N GLY A 251 10.57 -12.00 -8.45
CA GLY A 251 9.15 -11.66 -8.38
C GLY A 251 8.66 -11.31 -6.97
N GLU A 252 9.54 -10.82 -6.10
CA GLU A 252 9.16 -10.37 -4.77
C GLU A 252 8.22 -9.15 -4.84
N GLU A 253 7.19 -9.17 -3.98
CA GLU A 253 6.31 -8.02 -3.74
C GLU A 253 7.07 -6.90 -3.03
N ASN A 254 7.89 -7.25 -2.03
CA ASN A 254 8.65 -6.33 -1.19
C ASN A 254 10.15 -6.43 -1.52
N ALA A 255 10.58 -5.78 -2.60
CA ALA A 255 11.90 -5.93 -3.22
C ALA A 255 12.88 -4.78 -2.93
N ALA A 256 12.49 -3.72 -2.20
CA ALA A 256 13.31 -2.53 -2.00
C ALA A 256 14.70 -2.84 -1.42
N LEU A 257 14.80 -3.82 -0.50
CA LEU A 257 16.07 -4.24 0.09
C LEU A 257 16.98 -4.91 -0.94
N HIS A 258 16.42 -5.71 -1.86
CA HIS A 258 17.19 -6.34 -2.94
C HIS A 258 17.63 -5.33 -3.99
N LEU A 259 16.76 -4.36 -4.31
CA LEU A 259 17.08 -3.26 -5.23
C LEU A 259 18.24 -2.42 -4.69
N ALA A 260 18.28 -2.16 -3.39
CA ALA A 260 19.35 -1.40 -2.75
C ALA A 260 20.75 -2.06 -2.84
N LYS A 261 20.84 -3.36 -3.13
CA LYS A 261 22.13 -4.04 -3.36
C LYS A 261 22.78 -3.70 -4.70
N LEU A 262 22.02 -3.20 -5.67
CA LEU A 262 22.52 -2.97 -7.01
C LEU A 262 23.47 -1.77 -7.05
N ASP A 263 24.61 -1.94 -7.71
CA ASP A 263 25.45 -0.81 -8.07
C ASP A 263 24.70 0.09 -9.06
N GLY A 264 24.93 1.41 -8.95
CA GLY A 264 24.27 2.41 -9.81
C GLY A 264 22.96 2.96 -9.29
N ILE A 265 22.48 2.51 -8.13
CA ILE A 265 21.42 3.16 -7.35
C ILE A 265 22.05 3.80 -6.11
N ASP A 266 21.76 5.08 -5.85
CA ASP A 266 22.33 5.84 -4.73
C ASP A 266 21.32 6.05 -3.60
N VAL A 267 20.03 6.22 -3.91
CA VAL A 267 18.94 6.47 -2.97
C VAL A 267 17.75 5.58 -3.33
N VAL A 268 17.04 5.03 -2.31
CA VAL A 268 15.82 4.25 -2.49
C VAL A 268 14.67 4.90 -1.72
N LEU A 269 13.71 5.47 -2.44
CA LEU A 269 12.44 5.93 -1.88
C LEU A 269 11.43 4.79 -2.04
N THR A 270 10.70 4.45 -0.95
CA THR A 270 9.87 3.24 -0.90
C THR A 270 8.45 3.50 -0.38
N GLY A 271 7.53 2.55 -0.58
CA GLY A 271 6.11 2.67 -0.18
C GLY A 271 5.44 1.32 -0.01
N HIS A 272 4.17 1.20 -0.40
CA HIS A 272 3.38 -0.01 -0.51
C HIS A 272 2.95 -0.65 0.82
N GLN A 273 3.85 -0.77 1.80
CA GLN A 273 3.54 -1.45 3.08
C GLN A 273 2.76 -0.59 4.07
N HIS A 274 2.52 0.69 3.77
CA HIS A 274 1.88 1.65 4.69
C HIS A 274 2.60 1.75 6.05
N LEU A 275 3.92 1.60 6.06
CA LEU A 275 4.78 1.73 7.23
C LEU A 275 5.65 2.98 7.14
N VAL A 276 6.25 3.38 8.25
CA VAL A 276 7.21 4.49 8.31
C VAL A 276 8.61 3.92 8.50
N PHE A 277 9.52 4.27 7.57
CA PHE A 277 10.94 3.92 7.66
C PHE A 277 11.83 5.16 7.39
N PRO A 278 12.85 5.41 8.24
CA PRO A 278 13.13 4.73 9.49
C PRO A 278 12.06 5.00 10.54
N GLY A 279 11.77 4.03 11.39
CA GLY A 279 10.79 4.17 12.47
C GLY A 279 10.19 2.83 12.89
N GLY A 280 9.50 2.84 14.04
CA GLY A 280 8.85 1.65 14.57
C GLY A 280 9.81 0.46 14.78
N LYS A 281 9.23 -0.73 14.96
CA LYS A 281 10.01 -1.97 15.20
C LYS A 281 9.91 -2.96 14.02
N ALA A 282 9.11 -2.65 13.01
CA ALA A 282 8.82 -3.58 11.91
C ALA A 282 10.06 -3.99 11.11
N PHE A 283 11.07 -3.13 11.08
CA PHE A 283 12.30 -3.32 10.32
C PHE A 283 13.51 -3.71 11.17
N ASP A 284 13.34 -3.86 12.50
CA ASP A 284 14.43 -4.22 13.41
C ASP A 284 14.91 -5.66 13.16
N GLY A 285 16.22 -5.85 13.11
CA GLY A 285 16.84 -7.16 12.94
C GLY A 285 16.84 -7.72 11.52
N ILE A 286 16.34 -6.99 10.52
CA ILE A 286 16.44 -7.38 9.12
C ILE A 286 17.89 -7.13 8.66
N GLU A 287 18.56 -8.15 8.15
CA GLU A 287 19.91 -8.04 7.63
C GLU A 287 19.99 -7.05 6.46
N GLY A 288 20.93 -6.10 6.53
CA GLY A 288 21.09 -5.05 5.52
C GLY A 288 20.23 -3.81 5.76
N VAL A 289 19.39 -3.79 6.80
CA VAL A 289 18.57 -2.64 7.20
C VAL A 289 19.16 -1.96 8.44
N ASP A 290 19.44 -0.67 8.35
CA ASP A 290 19.72 0.17 9.52
C ASP A 290 18.52 1.09 9.79
N ASN A 291 17.63 0.62 10.67
CA ASN A 291 16.38 1.32 11.04
C ASN A 291 16.62 2.62 11.83
N LYS A 292 17.85 2.87 12.34
CA LYS A 292 18.18 4.13 13.03
C LYS A 292 18.74 5.17 12.08
N LYS A 293 19.63 4.74 11.18
CA LYS A 293 20.24 5.62 10.18
C LYS A 293 19.29 5.92 9.01
N GLY A 294 18.31 5.03 8.75
CA GLY A 294 17.46 5.09 7.56
C GLY A 294 18.21 4.64 6.32
N SER A 295 18.74 3.41 6.35
CA SER A 295 19.47 2.90 5.19
C SER A 295 19.18 1.43 4.88
N LEU A 296 19.27 1.10 3.60
CA LEU A 296 19.24 -0.23 3.04
C LEU A 296 20.61 -0.53 2.40
N HIS A 297 21.33 -1.51 2.92
CA HIS A 297 22.72 -1.82 2.53
C HIS A 297 23.64 -0.58 2.51
N GLY A 298 23.45 0.34 3.49
CA GLY A 298 24.22 1.57 3.62
C GLY A 298 23.77 2.72 2.72
N LYS A 299 22.80 2.55 1.83
CA LYS A 299 22.21 3.61 1.00
C LYS A 299 21.04 4.27 1.71
N PRO A 300 20.90 5.61 1.64
CA PRO A 300 19.75 6.30 2.22
C PRO A 300 18.45 5.76 1.64
N ALA A 301 17.48 5.51 2.51
CA ALA A 301 16.16 5.04 2.12
C ALA A 301 15.09 5.61 3.05
N CYS A 302 13.89 5.87 2.49
CA CYS A 302 12.75 6.41 3.22
C CYS A 302 11.47 5.69 2.83
N GLN A 303 10.52 5.57 3.77
CA GLN A 303 9.13 5.20 3.53
C GLN A 303 8.24 6.09 4.41
N PRO A 304 7.43 6.99 3.84
CA PRO A 304 6.77 8.06 4.61
C PRO A 304 5.38 7.69 5.16
N GLY A 305 5.05 6.41 5.25
CA GLY A 305 3.71 6.01 5.66
C GLY A 305 2.69 6.11 4.52
N PHE A 306 1.48 6.56 4.80
CA PHE A 306 0.36 6.55 3.85
C PHE A 306 -0.64 7.69 4.12
N TRP A 307 -1.55 7.97 3.16
CA TRP A 307 -2.64 8.94 3.22
C TRP A 307 -2.19 10.37 3.54
N GLY A 308 -0.92 10.69 3.27
CA GLY A 308 -0.35 11.98 3.62
C GLY A 308 -0.11 12.16 5.12
N SER A 309 0.02 11.09 5.89
CA SER A 309 0.28 11.14 7.33
C SER A 309 1.68 11.67 7.68
N HIS A 310 2.62 11.54 6.75
CA HIS A 310 4.00 12.00 6.90
C HIS A 310 4.53 12.58 5.58
N VAL A 311 5.60 13.37 5.68
CA VAL A 311 6.51 13.66 4.56
C VAL A 311 7.85 12.97 4.85
N GLY A 312 8.38 12.21 3.89
CA GLY A 312 9.73 11.67 3.94
C GLY A 312 10.75 12.77 3.72
N ILE A 313 11.79 12.85 4.54
CA ILE A 313 12.90 13.80 4.38
C ILE A 313 14.20 13.02 4.37
N VAL A 314 14.97 13.16 3.27
CA VAL A 314 16.30 12.60 3.11
C VAL A 314 17.27 13.75 2.83
N ASP A 315 18.07 14.12 3.83
CA ASP A 315 19.12 15.12 3.69
C ASP A 315 20.42 14.43 3.28
N LEU A 316 20.93 14.78 2.10
CA LEU A 316 22.19 14.26 1.55
C LEU A 316 23.30 15.31 1.70
N GLU A 317 24.46 14.89 2.20
CA GLU A 317 25.70 15.66 2.11
C GLU A 317 26.53 15.12 0.93
N LEU A 318 26.65 15.91 -0.11
CA LEU A 318 27.37 15.55 -1.32
C LEU A 318 28.76 16.20 -1.33
N GLU A 319 29.77 15.43 -1.73
CA GLU A 319 31.13 15.92 -1.98
C GLU A 319 31.55 15.62 -3.42
N LYS A 320 32.20 16.59 -4.06
CA LYS A 320 32.75 16.41 -5.41
C LYS A 320 34.16 15.81 -5.32
N ARG A 321 34.30 14.51 -5.64
CA ARG A 321 35.57 13.78 -5.65
C ARG A 321 35.87 13.29 -7.08
N ASP A 322 37.08 13.55 -7.58
CA ASP A 322 37.49 13.15 -8.92
C ASP A 322 36.52 13.58 -10.03
N GLY A 323 35.98 14.81 -9.88
CA GLY A 323 35.03 15.38 -10.84
C GLY A 323 33.58 14.89 -10.71
N ARG A 324 33.27 13.94 -9.83
CA ARG A 324 31.94 13.36 -9.61
C ARG A 324 31.40 13.66 -8.22
N TRP A 325 30.09 13.88 -8.11
CA TRP A 325 29.42 14.00 -6.85
C TRP A 325 29.22 12.61 -6.21
N ARG A 326 29.38 12.54 -4.89
CA ARG A 326 29.21 11.33 -4.09
C ARG A 326 28.50 11.68 -2.79
N ILE A 327 27.62 10.80 -2.31
CA ILE A 327 27.04 10.91 -0.97
C ILE A 327 28.16 10.65 0.05
N ALA A 328 28.50 11.68 0.82
CA ALA A 328 29.50 11.59 1.89
C ALA A 328 28.85 11.20 3.22
N ASP A 329 27.65 11.74 3.49
CA ASP A 329 26.79 11.40 4.63
C ASP A 329 25.33 11.74 4.30
N PHE A 330 24.41 11.27 5.16
CA PHE A 330 22.97 11.54 5.00
C PHE A 330 22.24 11.42 6.35
N LYS A 331 21.05 12.03 6.40
CA LYS A 331 20.07 11.88 7.47
C LYS A 331 18.71 11.59 6.86
N VAL A 332 17.98 10.62 7.42
CA VAL A 332 16.59 10.33 7.04
C VAL A 332 15.68 10.59 8.22
N ASP A 333 14.58 11.34 8.01
CA ASP A 333 13.71 11.80 9.10
C ASP A 333 12.27 12.02 8.61
N PRO A 334 11.44 10.98 8.51
CA PRO A 334 10.04 11.12 8.17
C PRO A 334 9.30 11.99 9.19
N LYS A 335 8.64 13.07 8.73
CA LYS A 335 7.94 14.03 9.59
C LYS A 335 6.44 13.80 9.58
N PRO A 336 5.80 13.51 10.73
CA PRO A 336 4.35 13.34 10.80
C PRO A 336 3.60 14.68 10.77
N ILE A 337 2.39 14.67 10.20
CA ILE A 337 1.44 15.81 10.25
C ILE A 337 0.71 15.89 11.60
N TYR A 338 0.81 14.88 12.43
CA TYR A 338 0.18 14.82 13.76
C TYR A 338 1.07 14.08 14.76
N GLU A 339 0.76 14.24 16.03
CA GLU A 339 1.29 13.38 17.10
C GLU A 339 0.16 12.82 17.95
N ARG A 340 0.43 11.69 18.63
CA ARG A 340 -0.44 11.14 19.66
C ARG A 340 0.13 11.49 21.03
N THR A 341 -0.66 12.19 21.84
CA THR A 341 -0.30 12.47 23.23
C THR A 341 -0.32 11.19 24.09
N PRO A 342 0.28 11.18 25.30
CA PRO A 342 0.20 10.02 26.20
C PRO A 342 -1.23 9.60 26.55
N ASP A 343 -2.18 10.54 26.60
CA ASP A 343 -3.63 10.29 26.72
C ASP A 343 -4.33 10.01 25.37
N ARG A 344 -3.50 9.78 24.30
CA ARG A 344 -3.88 9.30 22.97
C ARG A 344 -4.73 10.24 22.13
N LYS A 345 -4.80 11.51 22.49
CA LYS A 345 -5.42 12.52 21.64
C LYS A 345 -4.54 12.82 20.44
N ILE A 346 -5.18 13.04 19.30
CA ILE A 346 -4.51 13.55 18.11
C ILE A 346 -4.27 15.04 18.28
N VAL A 347 -3.02 15.45 18.07
CA VAL A 347 -2.62 16.86 18.01
C VAL A 347 -2.03 17.11 16.63
N SER A 348 -2.67 17.97 15.87
CA SER A 348 -2.17 18.38 14.55
C SER A 348 -0.83 19.10 14.68
N LYS A 349 0.12 18.77 13.78
CA LYS A 349 1.44 19.42 13.67
C LYS A 349 1.57 20.27 12.41
N ALA A 350 0.55 20.22 11.53
CA ALA A 350 0.55 20.93 10.26
C ALA A 350 -0.78 21.62 10.03
N GLU A 351 -0.74 22.83 9.56
CA GLU A 351 -1.90 23.56 9.07
C GLU A 351 -2.29 23.06 7.66
N VAL A 352 -3.51 23.36 7.24
CA VAL A 352 -3.99 23.04 5.90
C VAL A 352 -3.46 24.05 4.90
N GLU A 353 -2.82 23.57 3.83
CA GLU A 353 -2.42 24.41 2.71
C GLU A 353 -3.65 24.75 1.84
N ALA A 354 -4.11 25.98 1.94
CA ALA A 354 -5.35 26.44 1.31
C ALA A 354 -5.32 26.31 -0.22
N ALA A 355 -4.16 26.50 -0.85
CA ALA A 355 -4.03 26.39 -2.30
C ALA A 355 -4.28 24.95 -2.77
N VAL A 356 -3.76 23.95 -2.05
CA VAL A 356 -3.99 22.53 -2.34
C VAL A 356 -5.45 22.15 -2.11
N LEU A 357 -6.03 22.58 -0.98
CA LEU A 357 -7.43 22.30 -0.66
C LEU A 357 -8.40 22.88 -1.71
N ALA A 358 -8.11 24.09 -2.21
CA ALA A 358 -8.95 24.77 -3.19
C ALA A 358 -9.06 23.98 -4.52
N THR A 359 -8.04 23.21 -4.91
CA THR A 359 -8.05 22.45 -6.17
C THR A 359 -9.11 21.35 -6.19
N VAL A 360 -9.50 20.82 -5.02
CA VAL A 360 -10.41 19.67 -4.89
C VAL A 360 -11.75 20.03 -4.24
N LYS A 361 -12.00 21.29 -3.93
CA LYS A 361 -13.18 21.72 -3.17
C LYS A 361 -14.50 21.22 -3.77
N ALA A 362 -14.68 21.40 -5.08
CA ALA A 362 -15.91 21.00 -5.75
C ALA A 362 -16.13 19.47 -5.74
N ASP A 363 -15.06 18.71 -5.97
CA ASP A 363 -15.12 17.23 -5.94
C ASP A 363 -15.33 16.72 -4.52
N HIS A 364 -14.74 17.35 -3.51
CA HIS A 364 -15.00 17.04 -2.11
C HIS A 364 -16.48 17.25 -1.73
N GLU A 365 -17.06 18.42 -2.06
CA GLU A 365 -18.46 18.74 -1.77
C GLU A 365 -19.43 17.78 -2.50
N ALA A 366 -19.12 17.43 -3.76
CA ALA A 366 -19.90 16.47 -4.52
C ALA A 366 -19.80 15.05 -3.92
N THR A 367 -18.60 14.65 -3.47
CA THR A 367 -18.39 13.37 -2.78
C THR A 367 -19.17 13.32 -1.47
N LEU A 368 -19.17 14.36 -0.65
CA LEU A 368 -19.97 14.43 0.57
C LEU A 368 -21.46 14.23 0.29
N SER A 369 -21.97 14.91 -0.74
CA SER A 369 -23.38 14.78 -1.13
C SER A 369 -23.71 13.34 -1.53
N TYR A 370 -22.86 12.72 -2.35
CA TYR A 370 -22.99 11.32 -2.77
C TYR A 370 -22.93 10.36 -1.57
N MET A 371 -21.95 10.50 -0.70
CA MET A 371 -21.77 9.61 0.46
C MET A 371 -22.92 9.66 1.47
N ARG A 372 -23.68 10.75 1.48
CA ARG A 372 -24.84 10.95 2.35
C ARG A 372 -26.17 10.51 1.71
N GLU A 373 -26.17 10.04 0.46
CA GLU A 373 -27.41 9.53 -0.20
C GLU A 373 -27.95 8.33 0.57
N PRO A 374 -29.24 8.35 1.04
CA PRO A 374 -29.83 7.24 1.78
C PRO A 374 -30.11 6.05 0.86
N VAL A 375 -29.86 4.83 1.33
CA VAL A 375 -30.08 3.58 0.59
C VAL A 375 -31.11 2.65 1.26
N GLY A 376 -31.36 2.77 2.56
CA GLY A 376 -32.31 1.94 3.29
C GLY A 376 -32.22 2.10 4.79
N THR A 377 -32.63 1.06 5.52
CA THR A 377 -32.66 1.05 6.99
C THR A 377 -32.15 -0.30 7.51
N THR A 378 -31.41 -0.31 8.63
CA THR A 378 -31.07 -1.52 9.36
C THR A 378 -31.82 -1.57 10.72
N THR A 379 -32.35 -2.75 11.08
CA THR A 379 -33.04 -2.96 12.36
C THR A 379 -32.09 -3.21 13.52
N ALA A 380 -30.83 -3.58 13.24
CA ALA A 380 -29.79 -3.86 14.21
C ALA A 380 -28.50 -3.10 13.86
N PRO A 381 -27.62 -2.82 14.85
CA PRO A 381 -26.32 -2.24 14.57
C PRO A 381 -25.46 -3.17 13.70
N ILE A 382 -24.65 -2.58 12.80
CA ILE A 382 -23.62 -3.30 12.04
C ILE A 382 -22.26 -2.81 12.53
N ASN A 383 -21.49 -3.68 13.16
CA ASN A 383 -20.17 -3.31 13.63
C ASN A 383 -19.19 -4.49 13.50
N SER A 384 -17.87 -4.20 13.41
CA SER A 384 -16.81 -5.18 13.19
C SER A 384 -15.88 -5.36 14.38
N TYR A 385 -16.28 -4.89 15.56
CA TYR A 385 -15.40 -4.88 16.74
C TYR A 385 -14.91 -6.26 17.17
N PHE A 386 -15.68 -7.30 16.88
CA PHE A 386 -15.39 -8.68 17.25
C PHE A 386 -15.27 -9.61 16.02
N ALA A 387 -15.27 -9.07 14.82
CA ALA A 387 -15.29 -9.84 13.57
C ALA A 387 -14.10 -10.82 13.40
N LEU A 388 -13.01 -10.62 14.14
CA LEU A 388 -11.87 -11.56 14.13
C LEU A 388 -12.02 -12.70 15.16
N VAL A 389 -13.03 -12.70 16.02
CA VAL A 389 -13.16 -13.67 17.12
C VAL A 389 -14.57 -14.24 17.29
N ALA A 390 -15.53 -13.72 16.56
CA ALA A 390 -16.91 -14.17 16.52
C ALA A 390 -17.51 -13.88 15.16
N ASP A 391 -18.56 -14.61 14.81
CA ASP A 391 -19.38 -14.30 13.64
C ASP A 391 -20.00 -12.90 13.77
N ASP A 392 -20.11 -12.18 12.66
CA ASP A 392 -20.18 -10.72 12.70
C ASP A 392 -21.16 -10.15 11.64
N PRO A 393 -22.06 -9.22 12.04
CA PRO A 393 -23.05 -8.66 11.13
C PRO A 393 -22.44 -7.88 9.94
N SER A 394 -21.20 -7.36 10.05
CA SER A 394 -20.56 -6.65 8.94
C SER A 394 -20.09 -7.59 7.82
N VAL A 395 -19.76 -8.84 8.16
CA VAL A 395 -19.44 -9.90 7.19
C VAL A 395 -20.71 -10.54 6.67
N GLN A 396 -21.69 -10.78 7.53
CA GLN A 396 -22.98 -11.38 7.18
C GLN A 396 -23.71 -10.62 6.08
N ILE A 397 -23.81 -9.29 6.18
CA ILE A 397 -24.50 -8.48 5.14
C ILE A 397 -23.80 -8.57 3.78
N VAL A 398 -22.48 -8.71 3.75
CA VAL A 398 -21.72 -8.91 2.50
C VAL A 398 -22.08 -10.26 1.89
N ALA A 399 -22.08 -11.32 2.71
CA ALA A 399 -22.42 -12.67 2.28
C ALA A 399 -23.83 -12.76 1.71
N GLU A 400 -24.82 -12.23 2.44
CA GLU A 400 -26.21 -12.20 1.98
C GLU A 400 -26.38 -11.46 0.65
N ALA A 401 -25.73 -10.30 0.49
CA ALA A 401 -25.80 -9.52 -0.73
C ALA A 401 -25.14 -10.25 -1.92
N GLN A 402 -23.98 -10.86 -1.71
CA GLN A 402 -23.26 -11.67 -2.71
C GLN A 402 -24.11 -12.86 -3.17
N ILE A 403 -24.69 -13.62 -2.24
CA ILE A 403 -25.54 -14.79 -2.55
C ILE A 403 -26.79 -14.34 -3.31
N ALA A 404 -27.46 -13.26 -2.85
CA ALA A 404 -28.66 -12.73 -3.50
C ALA A 404 -28.36 -12.28 -4.94
N TYR A 405 -27.21 -11.64 -5.16
CA TYR A 405 -26.75 -11.21 -6.48
C TYR A 405 -26.43 -12.39 -7.41
N ALA A 406 -25.69 -13.38 -6.92
CA ALA A 406 -25.23 -14.49 -7.75
C ALA A 406 -26.35 -15.46 -8.12
N LYS A 407 -27.33 -15.66 -7.24
CA LYS A 407 -28.40 -16.65 -7.40
C LYS A 407 -29.14 -16.59 -8.75
N PRO A 408 -29.66 -15.44 -9.23
CA PRO A 408 -30.31 -15.34 -10.53
C PRO A 408 -29.35 -15.53 -11.71
N LEU A 409 -28.10 -15.16 -11.56
CA LEU A 409 -27.06 -15.32 -12.59
C LEU A 409 -26.69 -16.79 -12.75
N MET A 410 -26.50 -17.49 -11.64
CA MET A 410 -26.16 -18.93 -11.63
C MET A 410 -27.28 -19.81 -12.17
N ALA A 411 -28.54 -19.40 -12.01
CA ALA A 411 -29.70 -20.11 -12.56
C ALA A 411 -29.67 -20.28 -14.09
N GLN A 412 -28.86 -19.45 -14.77
CA GLN A 412 -28.71 -19.47 -16.24
C GLN A 412 -27.44 -20.20 -16.70
N THR A 413 -26.72 -20.86 -15.78
CA THR A 413 -25.45 -21.56 -16.07
C THR A 413 -25.61 -23.07 -15.94
N PRO A 414 -24.66 -23.86 -16.44
CA PRO A 414 -24.62 -25.31 -16.19
C PRO A 414 -24.50 -25.69 -14.69
N TYR A 415 -24.20 -24.73 -13.83
CA TYR A 415 -23.97 -24.93 -12.40
C TYR A 415 -25.16 -24.56 -11.51
N LYS A 416 -26.34 -24.36 -12.12
CA LYS A 416 -27.59 -23.90 -11.46
C LYS A 416 -28.03 -24.72 -10.25
N ASP A 417 -27.68 -26.00 -10.24
CA ASP A 417 -28.09 -26.95 -9.19
C ASP A 417 -27.05 -27.09 -8.07
N LEU A 418 -25.89 -26.43 -8.18
CA LEU A 418 -24.89 -26.45 -7.14
C LEU A 418 -25.24 -25.47 -5.99
N PRO A 419 -24.94 -25.85 -4.74
CA PRO A 419 -25.10 -24.94 -3.62
C PRO A 419 -24.25 -23.69 -3.78
N ILE A 420 -24.85 -22.52 -3.47
CA ILE A 420 -24.17 -21.23 -3.54
C ILE A 420 -23.80 -20.81 -2.09
N LEU A 421 -22.52 -20.60 -1.89
CA LEU A 421 -21.89 -20.12 -0.67
C LEU A 421 -21.25 -18.74 -0.92
N SER A 422 -20.86 -18.03 0.12
CA SER A 422 -20.17 -16.75 0.00
C SER A 422 -18.90 -16.75 0.85
N ALA A 423 -17.81 -16.18 0.33
CA ALA A 423 -16.57 -15.92 1.07
C ALA A 423 -16.33 -14.43 1.17
N ALA A 424 -16.30 -13.91 2.40
CA ALA A 424 -16.09 -12.50 2.70
C ALA A 424 -15.19 -12.35 3.94
N ALA A 425 -14.47 -11.22 4.03
CA ALA A 425 -13.57 -10.91 5.13
C ALA A 425 -13.92 -9.56 5.78
N PRO A 426 -13.63 -9.36 7.09
CA PRO A 426 -13.80 -8.07 7.76
C PRO A 426 -12.65 -7.13 7.35
N PHE A 427 -12.94 -6.09 6.56
CA PHE A 427 -11.91 -5.15 6.09
C PHE A 427 -11.50 -4.11 7.13
N LYS A 428 -12.43 -3.71 8.02
CA LYS A 428 -12.17 -2.76 9.10
C LYS A 428 -12.26 -3.47 10.45
N SER A 429 -11.14 -3.93 10.96
CA SER A 429 -11.04 -4.69 12.20
C SER A 429 -9.84 -4.27 13.07
N GLY A 430 -9.46 -2.98 13.02
CA GLY A 430 -8.35 -2.42 13.81
C GLY A 430 -6.99 -2.69 13.17
N GLY A 431 -6.15 -3.44 13.88
CA GLY A 431 -4.80 -3.75 13.41
C GLY A 431 -3.91 -2.50 13.27
N ARG A 432 -3.11 -2.44 12.22
CA ARG A 432 -2.16 -1.32 11.98
C ARG A 432 -2.85 0.03 11.79
N ALA A 433 -4.11 0.05 11.31
CA ALA A 433 -4.87 1.29 11.12
C ALA A 433 -5.42 1.89 12.44
N GLY A 434 -5.25 1.17 13.55
CA GLY A 434 -5.50 1.68 14.89
C GLY A 434 -6.89 1.39 15.46
N PRO A 435 -7.14 1.82 16.71
CA PRO A 435 -8.31 1.44 17.48
C PRO A 435 -9.62 2.10 17.02
N ALA A 436 -9.56 3.08 16.12
CA ALA A 436 -10.72 3.71 15.50
C ALA A 436 -11.09 3.06 14.15
N PHE A 437 -10.29 2.14 13.62
CA PHE A 437 -10.49 1.53 12.31
C PHE A 437 -11.38 0.29 12.41
N PHE A 438 -12.66 0.54 12.70
CA PHE A 438 -13.73 -0.46 12.75
C PHE A 438 -14.97 0.10 12.09
N THR A 439 -15.78 -0.75 11.48
CA THR A 439 -17.13 -0.42 11.06
C THR A 439 -17.99 -0.23 12.31
N ASP A 440 -18.80 0.83 12.35
CA ASP A 440 -19.74 1.10 13.45
C ASP A 440 -20.95 1.89 12.96
N ILE A 441 -21.96 1.16 12.52
CA ILE A 441 -23.22 1.69 11.96
C ILE A 441 -24.33 1.43 12.95
N PRO A 442 -24.99 2.46 13.51
CA PRO A 442 -26.11 2.27 14.41
C PRO A 442 -27.33 1.71 13.67
N ALA A 443 -28.27 1.11 14.41
CA ALA A 443 -29.59 0.80 13.89
C ALA A 443 -30.28 2.08 13.39
N GLY A 444 -31.01 2.00 12.28
CA GLY A 444 -31.67 3.13 11.66
C GLY A 444 -31.33 3.32 10.19
N PRO A 445 -31.36 4.56 9.66
CA PRO A 445 -31.06 4.86 8.26
C PRO A 445 -29.63 4.48 7.88
N ILE A 446 -29.47 3.90 6.68
CA ILE A 446 -28.19 3.60 6.04
C ILE A 446 -28.02 4.50 4.82
N ALA A 447 -26.84 5.10 4.70
CA ALA A 447 -26.41 5.86 3.51
C ALA A 447 -25.26 5.14 2.79
N ILE A 448 -24.88 5.62 1.61
CA ILE A 448 -23.77 5.05 0.81
C ILE A 448 -22.48 4.99 1.64
N LYS A 449 -22.18 6.01 2.44
CA LYS A 449 -21.00 6.03 3.33
C LYS A 449 -20.93 4.81 4.26
N ASN A 450 -22.06 4.35 4.74
CA ASN A 450 -22.12 3.18 5.62
C ASN A 450 -21.81 1.89 4.86
N VAL A 451 -22.30 1.76 3.62
CA VAL A 451 -21.96 0.60 2.76
C VAL A 451 -20.48 0.62 2.38
N ALA A 452 -19.96 1.78 2.04
CA ALA A 452 -18.53 1.95 1.76
C ALA A 452 -17.66 1.65 2.99
N ASP A 453 -18.17 1.92 4.21
CA ASP A 453 -17.51 1.55 5.47
C ASP A 453 -17.50 0.03 5.72
N ILE A 454 -18.52 -0.69 5.25
CA ILE A 454 -18.59 -2.16 5.31
C ILE A 454 -17.62 -2.79 4.28
N TYR A 455 -17.57 -2.25 3.06
CA TYR A 455 -16.77 -2.80 1.96
C TYR A 455 -15.87 -1.73 1.33
N LEU A 456 -14.63 -1.62 1.82
CA LEU A 456 -13.69 -0.54 1.47
C LEU A 456 -13.18 -0.60 0.02
N TYR A 457 -12.86 -1.81 -0.45
CA TYR A 457 -12.12 -1.98 -1.71
C TYR A 457 -13.06 -2.01 -2.93
N PRO A 458 -12.65 -1.46 -4.09
CA PRO A 458 -13.44 -1.47 -5.32
C PRO A 458 -13.35 -2.83 -6.05
N ASN A 459 -13.52 -3.91 -5.30
CA ASN A 459 -13.44 -5.25 -5.85
C ASN A 459 -14.74 -5.63 -6.57
N THR A 460 -14.60 -6.19 -7.78
CA THR A 460 -15.73 -6.77 -8.51
C THR A 460 -16.14 -8.13 -7.94
N VAL A 461 -17.40 -8.52 -8.17
CA VAL A 461 -17.90 -9.83 -7.79
C VAL A 461 -17.37 -10.89 -8.74
N GLN A 462 -16.84 -11.97 -8.20
CA GLN A 462 -16.49 -13.17 -8.95
C GLN A 462 -17.05 -14.43 -8.31
N VAL A 463 -17.25 -15.44 -9.13
CA VAL A 463 -17.83 -16.72 -8.70
C VAL A 463 -16.93 -17.86 -9.15
N VAL A 464 -16.53 -18.70 -8.19
CA VAL A 464 -15.64 -19.84 -8.42
C VAL A 464 -16.35 -21.16 -8.04
N LYS A 465 -16.03 -22.23 -8.77
CA LYS A 465 -16.47 -23.60 -8.43
C LYS A 465 -15.36 -24.28 -7.64
N VAL A 466 -15.71 -24.86 -6.50
CA VAL A 466 -14.79 -25.54 -5.59
C VAL A 466 -15.38 -26.86 -5.09
N THR A 467 -14.53 -27.73 -4.55
CA THR A 467 -14.96 -28.94 -3.84
C THR A 467 -15.01 -28.73 -2.33
N GLY A 468 -15.69 -29.63 -1.59
CA GLY A 468 -15.71 -29.59 -0.12
C GLY A 468 -14.29 -29.66 0.49
N ALA A 469 -13.38 -30.43 -0.12
CA ALA A 469 -11.98 -30.44 0.29
C ALA A 469 -11.30 -29.08 0.10
N GLN A 470 -11.58 -28.38 -0.99
CA GLN A 470 -11.04 -27.04 -1.24
C GLN A 470 -11.62 -25.98 -0.29
N ILE A 471 -12.89 -26.12 0.10
CA ILE A 471 -13.50 -25.27 1.16
C ILE A 471 -12.73 -25.44 2.47
N ARG A 472 -12.43 -26.66 2.88
CA ARG A 472 -11.62 -26.93 4.07
C ARG A 472 -10.26 -26.25 4.01
N GLU A 473 -9.53 -26.44 2.92
CA GLU A 473 -8.20 -25.84 2.74
C GLU A 473 -8.26 -24.30 2.69
N TRP A 474 -9.31 -23.71 2.11
CA TRP A 474 -9.55 -22.26 2.14
C TRP A 474 -9.69 -21.75 3.57
N LEU A 475 -10.53 -22.41 4.38
CA LEU A 475 -10.74 -22.05 5.79
C LEU A 475 -9.47 -22.31 6.64
N GLU A 476 -8.71 -23.37 6.37
CA GLU A 476 -7.41 -23.63 7.03
C GLU A 476 -6.42 -22.48 6.78
N ARG A 477 -6.38 -21.96 5.55
CA ARG A 477 -5.55 -20.80 5.20
C ARG A 477 -6.03 -19.54 5.92
N SER A 478 -7.34 -19.31 5.96
CA SER A 478 -7.99 -18.20 6.65
C SER A 478 -7.66 -18.23 8.16
N ALA A 479 -7.68 -19.41 8.79
CA ALA A 479 -7.36 -19.59 10.20
C ALA A 479 -5.90 -19.26 10.58
N GLY A 480 -5.04 -18.95 9.61
CA GLY A 480 -3.68 -18.43 9.82
C GLY A 480 -3.61 -17.09 10.56
N ILE A 481 -4.75 -16.36 10.68
CA ILE A 481 -4.84 -15.15 11.48
C ILE A 481 -4.63 -15.41 12.98
N PHE A 482 -4.86 -16.63 13.46
CA PHE A 482 -4.71 -16.96 14.86
C PHE A 482 -3.30 -17.49 15.16
N ASN A 483 -2.75 -17.07 16.30
CA ASN A 483 -1.57 -17.70 16.88
C ASN A 483 -1.92 -19.13 17.36
N HIS A 484 -0.91 -19.98 17.47
CA HIS A 484 -1.04 -21.26 18.15
C HIS A 484 -1.14 -21.03 19.66
N ILE A 485 -2.17 -21.58 20.28
CA ILE A 485 -2.41 -21.50 21.73
C ILE A 485 -2.00 -22.80 22.40
N ASP A 486 -1.01 -22.71 23.28
CA ASP A 486 -0.53 -23.83 24.07
C ASP A 486 -1.37 -23.94 25.37
N VAL A 487 -2.19 -24.97 25.45
CA VAL A 487 -3.08 -25.19 26.60
C VAL A 487 -2.34 -25.53 27.91
N ALA A 488 -1.05 -25.88 27.83
CA ALA A 488 -0.22 -26.12 29.01
C ALA A 488 0.35 -24.84 29.64
N LYS A 489 0.26 -23.70 28.94
CA LYS A 489 0.74 -22.39 29.41
C LYS A 489 -0.35 -21.61 30.11
N ALA A 490 -0.05 -21.16 31.33
CA ALA A 490 -0.93 -20.29 32.10
C ALA A 490 -0.70 -18.79 31.83
N GLU A 491 0.45 -18.43 31.24
CA GLU A 491 0.80 -17.07 30.87
C GLU A 491 -0.14 -16.53 29.80
N GLU A 492 -0.20 -15.19 29.70
CA GLU A 492 -0.99 -14.52 28.67
C GLU A 492 -0.50 -14.88 27.26
N GLN A 493 -1.40 -15.32 26.40
CA GLN A 493 -1.15 -15.68 25.00
C GLN A 493 -2.02 -14.82 24.08
N PRO A 494 -1.42 -14.01 23.19
CA PRO A 494 -2.19 -13.24 22.22
C PRO A 494 -2.82 -14.16 21.17
N LEU A 495 -4.12 -14.00 20.93
CA LEU A 495 -4.87 -14.81 19.95
C LEU A 495 -4.54 -14.43 18.52
N ILE A 496 -4.49 -13.13 18.21
CA ILE A 496 -4.37 -12.61 16.85
C ILE A 496 -2.89 -12.47 16.45
N ASN A 497 -2.56 -12.99 15.29
CA ASN A 497 -1.26 -12.80 14.65
C ASN A 497 -1.24 -11.43 13.93
N PRO A 498 -0.48 -10.44 14.40
CA PRO A 498 -0.46 -9.10 13.80
C PRO A 498 0.20 -9.07 12.40
N GLY A 499 0.92 -10.12 12.03
CA GLY A 499 1.51 -10.28 10.70
C GLY A 499 0.53 -10.79 9.63
N PHE A 500 -0.64 -11.29 10.03
CA PHE A 500 -1.65 -11.80 9.09
C PHE A 500 -2.67 -10.68 8.78
N PRO A 501 -2.84 -10.27 7.51
CA PRO A 501 -3.79 -9.21 7.15
C PRO A 501 -5.25 -9.67 7.39
N ALA A 502 -6.05 -8.83 8.06
CA ALA A 502 -7.46 -9.14 8.37
C ALA A 502 -8.31 -9.39 7.11
N PHE A 503 -8.01 -8.72 5.99
CA PHE A 503 -8.68 -8.96 4.71
C PHE A 503 -8.39 -10.34 4.10
N ASN A 504 -7.50 -11.13 4.70
CA ASN A 504 -7.27 -12.55 4.41
C ASN A 504 -7.96 -13.48 5.42
N PHE A 505 -8.76 -12.96 6.35
CA PHE A 505 -9.61 -13.78 7.22
C PHE A 505 -10.98 -13.98 6.57
N ASP A 506 -11.05 -14.76 5.50
CA ASP A 506 -12.32 -15.10 4.87
C ASP A 506 -13.17 -16.00 5.78
N VAL A 507 -14.40 -15.61 5.98
CA VAL A 507 -15.48 -16.44 6.52
C VAL A 507 -16.29 -16.97 5.34
N ILE A 508 -16.64 -18.26 5.36
CA ILE A 508 -17.49 -18.85 4.33
C ILE A 508 -18.90 -19.06 4.91
N ASP A 509 -19.84 -18.24 4.39
CA ASP A 509 -21.26 -18.36 4.72
C ASP A 509 -21.92 -19.51 3.94
N GLY A 510 -22.88 -20.18 4.60
CA GLY A 510 -23.58 -21.36 4.09
C GLY A 510 -22.97 -22.70 4.51
N VAL A 511 -21.85 -22.72 5.21
CA VAL A 511 -21.29 -23.87 5.95
C VAL A 511 -21.14 -23.52 7.42
N SER A 512 -21.10 -24.53 8.30
CA SER A 512 -20.80 -24.33 9.73
C SER A 512 -19.51 -25.04 10.13
N TYR A 513 -18.70 -24.43 11.02
CA TYR A 513 -17.42 -24.98 11.47
C TYR A 513 -16.93 -24.36 12.78
N GLN A 514 -15.96 -25.04 13.41
CA GLN A 514 -15.18 -24.45 14.51
C GLN A 514 -13.71 -24.34 14.14
N ILE A 515 -13.03 -23.37 14.77
CA ILE A 515 -11.58 -23.15 14.60
C ILE A 515 -10.87 -23.56 15.89
N ASP A 516 -10.06 -24.63 15.83
CA ASP A 516 -9.23 -25.13 16.94
C ASP A 516 -7.86 -24.46 16.93
N VAL A 517 -7.71 -23.39 17.69
CA VAL A 517 -6.46 -22.62 17.79
C VAL A 517 -5.36 -23.33 18.60
N THR A 518 -5.67 -24.49 19.21
CA THR A 518 -4.67 -25.34 19.88
C THR A 518 -3.86 -26.20 18.88
N GLN A 519 -4.25 -26.18 17.61
CA GLN A 519 -3.51 -26.81 16.54
C GLN A 519 -2.55 -25.81 15.88
N ALA A 520 -1.44 -26.32 15.35
CA ALA A 520 -0.51 -25.50 14.55
C ALA A 520 -1.23 -24.95 13.30
N SER A 521 -0.79 -23.79 12.80
CA SER A 521 -1.27 -23.28 11.51
C SER A 521 -0.79 -24.19 10.39
N ARG A 522 -1.72 -24.64 9.52
CA ARG A 522 -1.42 -25.49 8.38
C ARG A 522 -0.60 -24.78 7.31
N TYR A 523 -0.86 -23.46 7.16
CA TYR A 523 -0.18 -22.58 6.20
C TYR A 523 0.61 -21.51 6.92
N ASP A 524 1.75 -21.10 6.35
CA ASP A 524 2.50 -19.93 6.80
C ASP A 524 1.86 -18.60 6.33
N GLY A 525 2.48 -17.47 6.65
CA GLY A 525 2.01 -16.14 6.26
C GLY A 525 1.87 -15.94 4.74
N ASP A 526 2.69 -16.64 3.95
CA ASP A 526 2.70 -16.57 2.48
C ASP A 526 1.78 -17.61 1.81
N GLY A 527 1.05 -18.40 2.59
CA GLY A 527 0.15 -19.43 2.08
C GLY A 527 0.84 -20.71 1.64
N LYS A 528 2.09 -20.95 2.07
CA LYS A 528 2.79 -22.21 1.83
C LYS A 528 2.36 -23.22 2.89
N LEU A 529 2.08 -24.45 2.45
CA LEU A 529 1.79 -25.57 3.34
C LEU A 529 3.03 -25.95 4.16
N VAL A 530 2.96 -25.77 5.49
CA VAL A 530 4.08 -26.00 6.42
C VAL A 530 3.81 -27.10 7.45
N ALA A 531 2.54 -27.39 7.73
CA ALA A 531 2.11 -28.42 8.67
C ALA A 531 0.96 -29.25 8.09
N PRO A 532 1.24 -30.20 7.16
CA PRO A 532 0.22 -30.93 6.42
C PRO A 532 -0.70 -31.81 7.30
N ASP A 533 -0.25 -32.21 8.48
CA ASP A 533 -1.04 -33.02 9.41
C ASP A 533 -1.81 -32.18 10.44
N ALA A 534 -1.62 -30.87 10.46
CA ALA A 534 -2.35 -29.96 11.35
C ALA A 534 -3.68 -29.54 10.72
N HIS A 535 -4.75 -29.57 11.53
CA HIS A 535 -6.09 -29.17 11.12
C HIS A 535 -6.72 -28.30 12.20
N ARG A 536 -6.93 -27.03 11.88
CA ARG A 536 -7.67 -26.08 12.74
C ARG A 536 -9.16 -26.11 12.49
N ILE A 537 -9.58 -26.44 11.26
CA ILE A 537 -11.00 -26.48 10.89
C ILE A 537 -11.60 -27.83 11.29
N VAL A 538 -12.45 -27.78 12.31
CA VAL A 538 -13.14 -28.94 12.85
C VAL A 538 -14.66 -28.78 12.70
N ASP A 539 -15.38 -29.89 12.71
CA ASP A 539 -16.84 -29.95 12.58
C ASP A 539 -17.41 -29.22 11.35
N LEU A 540 -16.62 -29.19 10.26
CA LEU A 540 -17.04 -28.54 9.00
C LEU A 540 -18.25 -29.29 8.42
N ALA A 541 -19.39 -28.60 8.33
CA ALA A 541 -20.64 -29.19 7.92
C ALA A 541 -21.38 -28.29 6.90
N PHE A 542 -22.11 -28.93 6.00
CA PHE A 542 -23.07 -28.29 5.10
C PHE A 542 -24.47 -28.83 5.40
N GLN A 543 -25.45 -27.93 5.62
CA GLN A 543 -26.83 -28.30 6.00
C GLN A 543 -26.90 -29.28 7.18
N GLY A 544 -26.05 -29.09 8.19
CA GLY A 544 -25.99 -29.89 9.42
C GLY A 544 -25.38 -31.29 9.27
N LYS A 545 -24.80 -31.63 8.10
CA LYS A 545 -24.08 -32.88 7.85
C LYS A 545 -22.60 -32.59 7.60
N PRO A 546 -21.67 -33.47 8.03
CA PRO A 546 -20.26 -33.33 7.65
C PRO A 546 -20.12 -33.09 6.15
N ILE A 547 -19.27 -32.12 5.78
CA ILE A 547 -19.11 -31.78 4.35
C ILE A 547 -18.54 -32.97 3.58
N ASP A 548 -19.14 -33.28 2.44
CA ASP A 548 -18.55 -34.23 1.50
C ASP A 548 -17.40 -33.54 0.75
N GLU A 549 -16.19 -34.04 0.93
CA GLU A 549 -14.99 -33.46 0.33
C GLU A 549 -14.99 -33.47 -1.20
N LYS A 550 -15.79 -34.36 -1.82
CA LYS A 550 -15.92 -34.48 -3.28
C LYS A 550 -17.11 -33.70 -3.85
N ALA A 551 -18.04 -33.28 -3.00
CA ALA A 551 -19.18 -32.48 -3.44
C ALA A 551 -18.71 -31.14 -4.00
N GLU A 552 -19.37 -30.66 -5.06
CA GLU A 552 -19.07 -29.39 -5.70
C GLU A 552 -19.97 -28.27 -5.16
N PHE A 553 -19.40 -27.09 -5.01
CA PHE A 553 -20.04 -25.87 -4.51
C PHE A 553 -19.67 -24.69 -5.39
N ILE A 554 -20.48 -23.67 -5.34
CA ILE A 554 -20.23 -22.35 -5.89
C ILE A 554 -19.88 -21.42 -4.73
N ILE A 555 -18.75 -20.70 -4.81
CA ILE A 555 -18.40 -19.64 -3.86
C ILE A 555 -18.43 -18.31 -4.60
N VAL A 556 -19.24 -17.39 -4.08
CA VAL A 556 -19.22 -15.97 -4.47
C VAL A 556 -18.16 -15.26 -3.64
N THR A 557 -17.29 -14.52 -4.30
CA THR A 557 -16.17 -13.82 -3.67
C THR A 557 -15.81 -12.56 -4.48
N ASN A 558 -14.60 -12.08 -4.37
CA ASN A 558 -14.13 -10.91 -5.12
C ASN A 558 -12.99 -11.25 -6.10
N ASN A 559 -12.73 -10.34 -7.03
CA ASN A 559 -11.69 -10.51 -8.06
C ASN A 559 -10.30 -10.73 -7.45
N TYR A 560 -9.93 -10.04 -6.38
CA TYR A 560 -8.67 -10.23 -5.69
C TYR A 560 -8.50 -11.69 -5.23
N ARG A 561 -9.51 -12.24 -4.54
CA ARG A 561 -9.47 -13.61 -4.03
C ARG A 561 -9.51 -14.64 -5.16
N ALA A 562 -10.41 -14.51 -6.11
CA ALA A 562 -10.57 -15.43 -7.23
C ALA A 562 -9.34 -15.48 -8.15
N SER A 563 -8.59 -14.38 -8.25
CA SER A 563 -7.31 -14.32 -8.98
C SER A 563 -6.13 -14.93 -8.20
N GLY A 564 -6.34 -15.35 -6.95
CA GLY A 564 -5.35 -15.98 -6.09
C GLY A 564 -4.70 -15.06 -5.06
N GLY A 565 -5.25 -13.88 -4.83
CA GLY A 565 -4.80 -12.95 -3.80
C GLY A 565 -4.79 -13.61 -2.41
N GLY A 566 -3.71 -13.39 -1.64
CA GLY A 566 -3.47 -14.03 -0.35
C GLY A 566 -3.07 -15.52 -0.42
N ASN A 567 -2.84 -16.06 -1.63
CA ASN A 567 -2.41 -17.44 -1.88
C ASN A 567 -3.32 -18.50 -1.23
N PHE A 568 -4.64 -18.33 -1.43
CA PHE A 568 -5.61 -19.28 -0.91
C PHE A 568 -5.70 -20.53 -1.80
N PRO A 569 -5.68 -21.73 -1.19
CA PRO A 569 -5.89 -22.97 -1.92
C PRO A 569 -7.28 -23.03 -2.56
N GLY A 570 -7.37 -23.53 -3.77
CA GLY A 570 -8.64 -23.70 -4.47
C GLY A 570 -9.20 -22.45 -5.16
N THR A 571 -8.65 -21.26 -4.93
CA THR A 571 -9.16 -20.01 -5.52
C THR A 571 -8.85 -19.87 -7.01
N LYS A 572 -7.71 -20.40 -7.47
CA LYS A 572 -7.29 -20.38 -8.89
C LYS A 572 -7.95 -21.47 -9.76
N THR A 573 -9.00 -22.13 -9.29
CA THR A 573 -9.53 -23.31 -9.97
C THR A 573 -10.47 -22.94 -11.11
N THR A 574 -11.77 -22.95 -10.90
CA THR A 574 -12.72 -22.74 -12.00
C THR A 574 -13.47 -21.45 -11.77
N LEU A 575 -13.05 -20.37 -12.45
CA LEU A 575 -13.84 -19.17 -12.55
C LEU A 575 -15.11 -19.49 -13.36
N VAL A 576 -16.27 -19.30 -12.73
CA VAL A 576 -17.58 -19.59 -13.31
C VAL A 576 -18.21 -18.32 -13.86
N LEU A 577 -18.04 -17.22 -13.15
CA LEU A 577 -18.59 -15.92 -13.51
C LEU A 577 -17.62 -14.82 -13.07
N GLU A 578 -17.33 -13.93 -13.99
CA GLU A 578 -16.69 -12.64 -13.75
C GLU A 578 -17.75 -11.54 -13.95
N ALA A 579 -18.25 -10.97 -12.86
CA ALA A 579 -19.25 -9.93 -12.93
C ALA A 579 -18.58 -8.54 -12.99
N PRO A 580 -19.14 -7.59 -13.76
CA PRO A 580 -18.60 -6.23 -13.85
C PRO A 580 -18.94 -5.39 -12.60
N ASP A 581 -19.88 -5.86 -11.78
CA ASP A 581 -20.41 -5.10 -10.65
C ASP A 581 -19.48 -5.15 -9.44
N LEU A 582 -19.29 -4.00 -8.79
CA LEU A 582 -18.55 -3.91 -7.54
C LEU A 582 -19.34 -4.54 -6.39
N ASN A 583 -18.65 -5.22 -5.48
CA ASN A 583 -19.28 -5.76 -4.26
C ASN A 583 -20.03 -4.68 -3.48
N ARG A 584 -19.49 -3.46 -3.40
CA ARG A 584 -20.15 -2.33 -2.76
C ARG A 584 -21.48 -1.99 -3.40
N ASP A 585 -21.54 -1.94 -4.72
CA ASP A 585 -22.78 -1.64 -5.45
C ASP A 585 -23.80 -2.77 -5.34
N VAL A 586 -23.33 -4.01 -5.24
CA VAL A 586 -24.18 -5.18 -4.95
C VAL A 586 -24.81 -5.05 -3.58
N ILE A 587 -24.08 -4.64 -2.54
CA ILE A 587 -24.61 -4.39 -1.19
C ILE A 587 -25.62 -3.23 -1.21
N VAL A 588 -25.30 -2.13 -1.90
CA VAL A 588 -26.23 -0.98 -2.08
C VAL A 588 -27.54 -1.45 -2.70
N ARG A 589 -27.49 -2.19 -3.81
CA ARG A 589 -28.68 -2.73 -4.48
C ARG A 589 -29.50 -3.66 -3.57
N TYR A 590 -28.81 -4.55 -2.85
CA TYR A 590 -29.46 -5.46 -1.89
C TYR A 590 -30.24 -4.69 -0.82
N ILE A 591 -29.65 -3.64 -0.25
CA ILE A 591 -30.30 -2.80 0.77
C ILE A 591 -31.49 -2.03 0.15
N ILE A 592 -31.35 -1.46 -1.04
CA ILE A 592 -32.44 -0.74 -1.74
C ILE A 592 -33.61 -1.68 -2.02
N GLU A 593 -33.37 -2.91 -2.50
CA GLU A 593 -34.40 -3.91 -2.79
C GLU A 593 -35.12 -4.37 -1.52
N LYS A 594 -34.38 -4.63 -0.45
CA LYS A 594 -34.93 -5.05 0.84
C LYS A 594 -35.61 -3.90 1.59
N LYS A 595 -35.22 -2.64 1.34
CA LYS A 595 -35.61 -1.42 2.07
C LYS A 595 -35.22 -1.43 3.55
N THR A 596 -35.42 -2.56 4.22
CA THR A 596 -35.04 -2.78 5.62
C THR A 596 -34.31 -4.11 5.72
N ILE A 597 -33.12 -4.09 6.30
CA ILE A 597 -32.29 -5.26 6.53
C ILE A 597 -32.16 -5.56 8.03
N ASN A 598 -31.88 -6.82 8.35
CA ASN A 598 -31.49 -7.29 9.67
C ASN A 598 -30.25 -8.19 9.52
N PRO A 599 -29.05 -7.63 9.53
CA PRO A 599 -27.80 -8.35 9.25
C PRO A 599 -27.28 -9.10 10.49
N ALA A 600 -28.17 -9.73 11.25
CA ALA A 600 -27.77 -10.50 12.41
C ALA A 600 -26.83 -11.64 11.97
N ALA A 601 -25.71 -11.80 12.68
CA ALA A 601 -24.82 -12.94 12.52
C ALA A 601 -25.58 -14.26 12.72
N ASP A 602 -25.37 -15.24 11.84
CA ASP A 602 -26.07 -16.54 11.91
C ASP A 602 -25.33 -17.58 12.77
N ASN A 603 -24.15 -17.20 13.30
CA ASN A 603 -23.27 -18.01 14.14
C ASN A 603 -22.79 -19.29 13.43
N ASN A 604 -22.54 -19.21 12.16
CA ASN A 604 -22.08 -20.32 11.34
C ASN A 604 -20.64 -20.78 11.68
N TRP A 605 -19.86 -19.94 12.36
CA TRP A 605 -18.53 -20.32 12.85
C TRP A 605 -18.29 -19.83 14.29
N SER A 606 -17.35 -20.52 14.96
CA SER A 606 -16.87 -20.12 16.29
C SER A 606 -15.47 -20.64 16.55
N LEU A 607 -14.78 -20.07 17.53
CA LEU A 607 -13.60 -20.69 18.11
C LEU A 607 -14.01 -21.91 18.91
N LYS A 608 -13.26 -23.01 18.80
CA LYS A 608 -13.43 -24.17 19.67
C LYS A 608 -13.16 -23.75 21.13
N PRO A 609 -14.03 -24.10 22.09
CA PRO A 609 -13.84 -23.72 23.48
C PRO A 609 -12.48 -24.13 24.03
N LEU A 610 -11.83 -23.21 24.72
CA LEU A 610 -10.56 -23.43 25.41
C LEU A 610 -10.78 -23.76 26.89
N PRO A 611 -9.89 -24.51 27.55
CA PRO A 611 -9.96 -24.71 28.99
C PRO A 611 -9.91 -23.36 29.73
N ALA A 612 -10.71 -23.18 30.78
CA ALA A 612 -10.79 -21.95 31.56
C ALA A 612 -9.45 -21.52 32.22
N THR A 613 -8.51 -22.45 32.31
CA THR A 613 -7.14 -22.20 32.85
C THR A 613 -6.23 -21.48 31.85
N VAL A 614 -6.57 -21.43 30.57
CA VAL A 614 -5.75 -20.82 29.54
C VAL A 614 -6.05 -19.33 29.43
N ASN A 615 -5.03 -18.49 29.49
CA ASN A 615 -5.18 -17.04 29.43
C ASN A 615 -4.94 -16.54 28.00
N VAL A 616 -6.01 -16.43 27.21
CA VAL A 616 -5.96 -15.98 25.82
C VAL A 616 -6.56 -14.59 25.69
N THR A 617 -5.83 -13.69 25.04
CA THR A 617 -6.22 -12.28 24.91
C THR A 617 -6.22 -11.81 23.47
N PHE A 618 -7.02 -10.78 23.17
CA PHE A 618 -7.04 -10.10 21.87
C PHE A 618 -7.35 -8.61 22.05
N PRO A 619 -6.83 -7.75 21.15
CA PRO A 619 -7.13 -6.32 21.16
C PRO A 619 -8.40 -6.00 20.38
N THR A 620 -9.17 -5.01 20.85
CA THR A 620 -10.26 -4.39 20.07
C THR A 620 -10.44 -2.93 20.46
N SER A 621 -11.39 -2.23 19.82
CA SER A 621 -11.67 -0.81 20.08
C SER A 621 -12.19 -0.58 21.52
N PRO A 622 -11.88 0.55 22.15
CA PRO A 622 -12.59 1.00 23.36
C PRO A 622 -14.10 1.13 23.17
N ALA A 623 -14.58 1.43 21.97
CA ALA A 623 -16.00 1.53 21.64
C ALA A 623 -16.73 0.16 21.68
N ALA A 624 -15.99 -0.95 21.66
CA ALA A 624 -16.54 -2.31 21.68
C ALA A 624 -17.22 -2.69 23.00
N VAL A 625 -16.93 -2.00 24.11
CA VAL A 625 -17.35 -2.40 25.46
C VAL A 625 -18.87 -2.58 25.59
N SER A 626 -19.66 -1.73 24.94
CA SER A 626 -21.13 -1.79 24.95
C SER A 626 -21.73 -2.59 23.78
N LYS A 627 -20.90 -3.21 22.93
CA LYS A 627 -21.31 -3.80 21.64
C LYS A 627 -20.90 -5.26 21.48
N LYS A 628 -20.46 -5.89 22.56
CA LYS A 628 -20.04 -7.29 22.57
C LYS A 628 -21.26 -8.20 22.30
N PRO A 629 -21.15 -9.16 21.33
CA PRO A 629 -22.19 -10.16 21.13
C PRO A 629 -22.44 -10.98 22.40
N GLU A 630 -23.69 -11.29 22.68
CA GLU A 630 -24.06 -12.10 23.86
C GLU A 630 -23.48 -13.52 23.79
N THR A 631 -23.36 -14.06 22.59
CA THR A 631 -22.78 -15.38 22.34
C THR A 631 -21.27 -15.43 22.61
N LEU A 632 -20.55 -14.30 22.53
CA LEU A 632 -19.11 -14.24 22.76
C LEU A 632 -18.80 -14.20 24.25
N LYS A 633 -18.20 -15.26 24.77
CA LYS A 633 -17.68 -15.30 26.14
C LYS A 633 -16.31 -14.60 26.19
N ALA A 634 -16.33 -13.28 26.37
CA ALA A 634 -15.11 -12.50 26.51
C ALA A 634 -15.37 -11.30 27.44
N GLN A 635 -14.33 -10.83 28.13
CA GLN A 635 -14.41 -9.69 29.02
C GLN A 635 -13.20 -8.76 28.89
N PRO A 636 -13.37 -7.43 29.02
CA PRO A 636 -12.26 -6.50 29.01
C PRO A 636 -11.38 -6.71 30.26
N VAL A 637 -10.06 -6.74 30.08
CA VAL A 637 -9.09 -7.00 31.16
C VAL A 637 -8.02 -5.94 31.28
N GLY A 638 -8.01 -4.92 30.43
CA GLY A 638 -7.05 -3.82 30.54
C GLY A 638 -6.69 -3.17 29.21
N ASP A 639 -5.55 -2.54 29.17
CA ASP A 639 -4.98 -1.86 28.01
C ASP A 639 -4.18 -2.84 27.16
N ALA A 640 -4.43 -2.85 25.85
CA ALA A 640 -3.66 -3.65 24.89
C ALA A 640 -2.51 -2.85 24.22
N GLY A 641 -2.34 -1.58 24.59
CA GLY A 641 -1.40 -0.67 23.90
C GLY A 641 -2.05 0.03 22.71
N GLU A 642 -1.40 1.09 22.22
CA GLU A 642 -1.79 1.84 21.01
C GLU A 642 -3.26 2.29 20.93
N GLY A 643 -3.96 2.38 22.06
CA GLY A 643 -5.36 2.78 22.11
C GLY A 643 -6.38 1.65 22.12
N PHE A 644 -5.94 0.42 22.01
CA PHE A 644 -6.80 -0.75 22.08
C PHE A 644 -7.13 -1.17 23.50
N VAL A 645 -8.32 -1.71 23.68
CA VAL A 645 -8.70 -2.43 24.92
C VAL A 645 -8.39 -3.91 24.73
N LYS A 646 -7.78 -4.50 25.75
CA LYS A 646 -7.49 -5.93 25.84
C LYS A 646 -8.71 -6.67 26.34
N TYR A 647 -9.12 -7.69 25.61
CA TYR A 647 -10.15 -8.65 26.04
C TYR A 647 -9.51 -9.99 26.31
N ARG A 648 -10.04 -10.71 27.29
CA ARG A 648 -9.76 -12.12 27.54
C ARG A 648 -10.94 -12.98 27.12
N LEU A 649 -10.65 -14.04 26.34
CA LEU A 649 -11.64 -15.06 26.03
C LEU A 649 -11.97 -15.85 27.30
N GLY A 650 -13.27 -16.08 27.53
CA GLY A 650 -13.78 -17.01 28.53
C GLY A 650 -13.72 -18.45 28.00
N GLY A 651 -13.53 -19.41 28.91
CA GLY A 651 -13.68 -20.83 28.60
C GLY A 651 -15.17 -21.25 28.50
#